data_24a48e774e73dc4fb1dbed72894a577c
#
_entry.id   24a48e774e73dc4fb1dbed72894a577c
#
_cell.length_a   1.000
_cell.length_b   1.000
_cell.length_c   1.000
_cell.angle_alpha   90.00
_cell.angle_beta   90.00
_cell.angle_gamma   90.00
#
_symmetry.space_group_name_H-M   'P 1'
#
loop_
_entity.id
_entity.type
_entity.pdbx_description
1 polymer ?
#
loop_
_entity_poly.entity_id
_entity_poly.type
_entity_poly.pdbx_seq_one_letter_code
_entity_poly.pdbx_strand_id
1 'polypeptide(L)'
;MKTTIVALMAGLMITGLSFSVPGNGDNEVAKLEKGFQNPPASARAGVYWYFMDGSFSRESVTKDLEAMKEAGIGHVLFLEVNVGVPRGKVDFLSEEWQDLFAFAVHECERLEIGITLGVGPGWTGSGGPWVKGEESMQHLVFSSTEVEGAGRRTFNLPKPDPKAPFFRHEPAIKEEWEGFYKDVAVLAFPAATTRIDTGYVVDGAYLKMREIEERALYYRKPYSSVSFGVKEFLSTYGSYAARPDDKPVGKSEVIDLTALLQADGSLTWEVPEGKWTVARFGSRNNGNATRPAPVPGLGMEADKFDTVALNHHFEQFTEKLFKRAGFTKASAKGGLQMLHMDSWEMGSQNWTARFREEFTGRRGYDPQPFYPVYAGVMVESREVSERFLWDMRLTAQELVLEYHAGHIRRYARRYGMGLSVEPYDMTPLSDLELAVASDVPMCEFWNSRGYRRGGNHNTSFSTGEGASAAHLLGQAVVPAESFTTNGDAWTSDPATIKNQGEWAWAAGVNRFMYHTFVHQALPDSLRPGMTMGPYGVNWDRNQTWWYLSRAYHDYVARGQFMLQQGRTVADVLYLCPEGAPHVFRAPASALEGNNPMLPDRKGYNFDACPPSMIYKATVKEGRVVFPSGASYRLLALPRFETMTPEMLRKIMELVREGATVVGLPPRQSPSLVGYPACDAEVQGLARELWGEGGLPETLAARAFGKGKIVWGEELQSRADGLYPHYDVTAKILSDVIPPDFVSSTGNVRYMHRTMTDVDIYFVSNRTGQPVRTVGTFRISGKQPELWNPVTGRMIALPEYADDKGLTSIPLDFDVDEGYFIVFRKKARKQTTTTNFSRTATLATLDKPWTVSFDPKWGGPASIVFDTLADWRTHPDEGIKYYSGTAFYRQSFDMPDHEKGVVLYLDLGKVKSMARVRLNGKELGVVWTEPWRVNITGAVKSKNNQLEIEVVNLWSNRMIGDEQLPYDGPDRGNWPGWLLEGKARTSGRYTFASYRPYGKDSALFESGLIGPVNIVYDKK
;
A
#
# COMPACT_ATOMS: atom_id res chain seq x y z
N MET A 1 34.95 -47.37 2.71
CA MET A 1 35.85 -46.37 2.11
C MET A 1 35.17 -45.00 2.32
N LYS A 2 35.79 -44.17 3.17
CA LYS A 2 35.35 -42.83 3.50
C LYS A 2 35.73 -41.88 2.35
N THR A 3 34.79 -41.12 1.81
CA THR A 3 35.10 -40.04 0.90
C THR A 3 34.53 -38.76 1.48
N THR A 4 35.42 -37.90 1.91
CA THR A 4 35.19 -36.60 2.50
C THR A 4 34.81 -35.61 1.38
N ILE A 5 33.66 -34.95 1.51
CA ILE A 5 33.31 -33.83 0.65
C ILE A 5 33.68 -32.54 1.38
N VAL A 6 34.69 -31.86 0.83
CA VAL A 6 35.13 -30.54 1.26
C VAL A 6 34.19 -29.50 0.68
N ALA A 7 33.45 -28.80 1.53
CA ALA A 7 32.66 -27.65 1.15
C ALA A 7 33.59 -26.45 0.94
N LEU A 8 33.69 -25.97 -0.29
CA LEU A 8 34.31 -24.69 -0.63
C LEU A 8 33.31 -23.57 -0.34
N MET A 9 33.47 -22.84 0.76
CA MET A 9 32.83 -21.57 0.97
C MET A 9 33.55 -20.50 0.14
N ALA A 10 32.95 -20.14 -1.02
CA ALA A 10 33.33 -18.93 -1.72
C ALA A 10 32.60 -17.75 -1.08
N GLY A 11 33.32 -16.96 -0.32
CA GLY A 11 32.84 -15.71 0.22
C GLY A 11 32.60 -14.69 -0.91
N LEU A 12 31.36 -14.48 -1.30
CA LEU A 12 30.96 -13.30 -2.08
C LEU A 12 30.84 -12.14 -1.09
N MET A 13 31.76 -11.19 -1.17
CA MET A 13 31.59 -9.88 -0.56
C MET A 13 30.39 -9.21 -1.21
N ILE A 14 29.30 -9.15 -0.47
CA ILE A 14 28.17 -8.31 -0.76
C ILE A 14 28.56 -6.90 -0.37
N THR A 15 28.88 -6.06 -1.34
CA THR A 15 28.90 -4.61 -1.13
C THR A 15 27.46 -4.13 -0.98
N GLY A 16 26.86 -4.40 0.17
CA GLY A 16 25.70 -3.69 0.63
C GLY A 16 26.10 -2.24 0.85
N LEU A 17 25.33 -1.31 0.30
CA LEU A 17 25.35 0.08 0.75
C LEU A 17 24.88 0.12 2.21
N SER A 18 25.76 -0.29 3.11
CA SER A 18 25.62 -0.13 4.55
C SER A 18 26.07 1.28 4.88
N PHE A 19 25.11 2.17 5.12
CA PHE A 19 25.41 3.39 5.83
C PHE A 19 25.62 3.07 7.31
N SER A 20 26.84 2.77 7.69
CA SER A 20 27.30 2.88 9.08
C SER A 20 28.79 3.12 9.09
N VAL A 21 29.17 4.36 9.16
CA VAL A 21 30.46 4.81 9.63
C VAL A 21 30.21 5.58 10.93
N PRO A 22 30.87 5.31 12.05
CA PRO A 22 30.80 6.16 13.22
C PRO A 22 31.55 7.45 12.90
N GLY A 23 30.81 8.47 12.50
CA GLY A 23 31.34 9.80 12.27
C GLY A 23 30.70 10.78 13.23
N ASN A 24 31.51 11.59 13.89
CA ASN A 24 31.19 12.65 14.82
C ASN A 24 29.73 13.14 14.78
N GLY A 25 29.01 13.09 15.88
CA GLY A 25 27.62 13.53 16.00
C GLY A 25 27.32 14.94 15.44
N ASP A 26 28.26 15.86 15.48
CA ASP A 26 28.14 17.19 14.87
C ASP A 26 27.95 17.15 13.36
N ASN A 27 28.50 16.14 12.68
CA ASN A 27 28.37 16.00 11.22
C ASN A 27 26.98 15.43 10.83
N GLU A 28 26.41 14.53 11.63
CA GLU A 28 25.05 14.02 11.39
C GLU A 28 23.99 15.10 11.62
N VAL A 29 24.15 15.88 12.67
CA VAL A 29 23.27 17.02 13.00
C VAL A 29 23.28 18.08 11.88
N ALA A 30 24.46 18.45 11.37
CA ALA A 30 24.56 19.41 10.27
C ALA A 30 23.95 18.87 8.97
N LYS A 31 24.09 17.57 8.70
CA LYS A 31 23.45 16.91 7.55
C LYS A 31 21.93 16.92 7.66
N LEU A 32 21.39 16.71 8.85
CA LEU A 32 19.95 16.74 9.11
C LEU A 32 19.35 18.13 8.83
N GLU A 33 19.98 19.21 9.35
CA GLU A 33 19.54 20.59 9.08
C GLU A 33 19.56 20.91 7.57
N LYS A 34 20.69 20.63 6.93
CA LYS A 34 20.86 20.87 5.48
C LYS A 34 19.85 20.10 4.65
N GLY A 35 19.61 18.82 5.00
CA GLY A 35 18.66 17.98 4.29
C GLY A 35 17.22 18.40 4.50
N PHE A 36 16.85 18.89 5.69
CA PHE A 36 15.53 19.46 5.92
C PHE A 36 15.30 20.72 5.11
N GLN A 37 16.27 21.63 5.04
CA GLN A 37 16.13 22.86 4.26
C GLN A 37 16.18 22.60 2.74
N ASN A 38 17.03 21.66 2.31
CA ASN A 38 17.25 21.31 0.92
C ASN A 38 17.16 19.79 0.74
N PRO A 39 15.95 19.22 0.74
CA PRO A 39 15.77 17.78 0.67
C PRO A 39 16.39 17.16 -0.59
N PRO A 40 17.09 16.01 -0.47
CA PRO A 40 17.67 15.32 -1.62
C PRO A 40 16.58 14.77 -2.54
N ALA A 41 16.93 14.43 -3.77
CA ALA A 41 15.99 13.84 -4.74
C ALA A 41 15.33 12.56 -4.22
N SER A 42 16.04 11.77 -3.39
CA SER A 42 15.52 10.56 -2.76
C SER A 42 14.34 10.79 -1.80
N ALA A 43 14.17 12.03 -1.31
CA ALA A 43 13.06 12.40 -0.44
C ALA A 43 11.87 13.02 -1.20
N ARG A 44 11.99 13.21 -2.51
CA ARG A 44 10.89 13.74 -3.33
C ARG A 44 9.80 12.70 -3.52
N ALA A 45 8.56 13.16 -3.67
CA ALA A 45 7.45 12.31 -4.07
C ALA A 45 7.62 11.76 -5.48
N GLY A 46 6.89 10.71 -5.78
CA GLY A 46 6.74 10.15 -7.11
C GLY A 46 5.29 10.19 -7.57
N VAL A 47 5.07 9.69 -8.76
CA VAL A 47 3.73 9.55 -9.36
C VAL A 47 3.61 8.20 -10.05
N TYR A 48 2.41 7.64 -10.05
CA TYR A 48 1.99 6.65 -11.02
C TYR A 48 1.81 7.37 -12.36
N TRP A 49 2.71 7.11 -13.29
CA TRP A 49 2.68 7.71 -14.63
C TRP A 49 2.00 6.75 -15.59
N TYR A 50 0.69 6.91 -15.69
CA TYR A 50 -0.15 6.04 -16.48
C TYR A 50 -0.29 6.49 -17.93
N PHE A 51 -0.17 5.53 -18.83
CA PHE A 51 -0.45 5.66 -20.25
C PHE A 51 -1.76 4.96 -20.56
N MET A 52 -2.66 5.65 -21.28
CA MET A 52 -3.96 5.10 -21.64
C MET A 52 -3.87 4.45 -23.01
N ASP A 53 -3.99 3.14 -23.09
CA ASP A 53 -4.02 2.25 -24.24
C ASP A 53 -3.69 2.92 -25.60
N GLY A 54 -2.42 2.98 -25.95
CA GLY A 54 -1.93 3.56 -27.20
C GLY A 54 -1.93 5.10 -27.28
N SER A 55 -2.29 5.80 -26.21
CA SER A 55 -2.16 7.26 -26.13
C SER A 55 -0.75 7.62 -25.66
N PHE A 56 0.19 7.66 -26.59
CA PHE A 56 1.60 7.89 -26.33
C PHE A 56 2.15 8.97 -27.30
N SER A 57 2.75 10.03 -26.77
CA SER A 57 3.28 11.16 -27.55
C SER A 57 4.67 11.55 -27.08
N ARG A 58 5.63 11.59 -28.00
CA ARG A 58 7.01 12.02 -27.73
C ARG A 58 7.09 13.43 -27.13
N GLU A 59 6.37 14.39 -27.73
CA GLU A 59 6.33 15.76 -27.24
C GLU A 59 5.77 15.86 -25.82
N SER A 60 4.69 15.12 -25.56
CA SER A 60 4.05 15.12 -24.25
C SER A 60 4.89 14.41 -23.19
N VAL A 61 5.69 13.41 -23.52
CA VAL A 61 6.68 12.81 -22.61
C VAL A 61 7.63 13.87 -22.06
N THR A 62 8.23 14.67 -22.94
CA THR A 62 9.13 15.77 -22.51
C THR A 62 8.40 16.76 -21.62
N LYS A 63 7.19 17.23 -22.06
CA LYS A 63 6.40 18.21 -21.29
C LYS A 63 5.99 17.68 -19.91
N ASP A 64 5.53 16.43 -19.83
CA ASP A 64 5.13 15.82 -18.57
C ASP A 64 6.31 15.74 -17.60
N LEU A 65 7.46 15.23 -18.05
CA LEU A 65 8.65 15.06 -17.22
C LEU A 65 9.28 16.40 -16.81
N GLU A 66 9.30 17.39 -17.69
CA GLU A 66 9.75 18.76 -17.34
C GLU A 66 8.82 19.38 -16.30
N ALA A 67 7.51 19.27 -16.46
CA ALA A 67 6.53 19.72 -15.49
C ALA A 67 6.65 18.99 -14.14
N MET A 68 6.93 17.69 -14.13
CA MET A 68 7.24 16.92 -12.93
C MET A 68 8.51 17.43 -12.25
N LYS A 69 9.58 17.68 -13.02
CA LYS A 69 10.85 18.18 -12.49
C LYS A 69 10.70 19.56 -11.84
N GLU A 70 9.97 20.47 -12.50
CA GLU A 70 9.66 21.81 -11.98
C GLU A 70 8.85 21.74 -10.70
N ALA A 71 7.83 20.88 -10.66
CA ALA A 71 7.02 20.64 -9.48
C ALA A 71 7.76 19.94 -8.33
N GLY A 72 8.95 19.37 -8.57
CA GLY A 72 9.73 18.71 -7.53
C GLY A 72 9.43 17.22 -7.38
N ILE A 73 8.80 16.57 -8.36
CA ILE A 73 8.67 15.13 -8.46
C ILE A 73 10.02 14.50 -8.79
N GLY A 74 10.36 13.41 -8.14
CA GLY A 74 11.67 12.75 -8.31
C GLY A 74 11.59 11.31 -8.84
N HIS A 75 10.40 10.75 -8.97
CA HIS A 75 10.22 9.34 -9.35
C HIS A 75 8.91 9.13 -10.11
N VAL A 76 8.91 8.20 -11.06
CA VAL A 76 7.71 7.76 -11.77
C VAL A 76 7.60 6.24 -11.74
N LEU A 77 6.38 5.72 -11.63
CA LEU A 77 6.04 4.32 -11.85
C LEU A 77 5.31 4.26 -13.19
N PHE A 78 5.96 3.62 -14.17
CA PHE A 78 5.47 3.56 -15.56
C PHE A 78 4.56 2.36 -15.74
N LEU A 79 3.32 2.61 -16.14
CA LEU A 79 2.31 1.60 -16.45
C LEU A 79 1.46 2.02 -17.66
N GLU A 80 1.12 1.06 -18.53
CA GLU A 80 0.11 1.28 -19.57
C GLU A 80 -1.11 0.40 -19.32
N VAL A 81 -2.30 1.01 -19.39
CA VAL A 81 -3.55 0.39 -18.98
C VAL A 81 -4.70 0.70 -19.94
N ASN A 82 -5.71 -0.19 -19.95
CA ASN A 82 -6.99 0.04 -20.61
C ASN A 82 -8.12 0.01 -19.56
N VAL A 83 -8.56 1.18 -19.16
CA VAL A 83 -9.66 1.37 -18.19
C VAL A 83 -10.93 1.94 -18.83
N GLY A 84 -11.08 1.76 -20.14
CA GLY A 84 -12.25 2.22 -20.90
C GLY A 84 -12.16 3.67 -21.39
N VAL A 85 -10.99 4.29 -21.31
CA VAL A 85 -10.68 5.54 -22.00
C VAL A 85 -10.47 5.24 -23.49
N PRO A 86 -10.89 6.11 -24.42
CA PRO A 86 -10.72 5.86 -25.84
C PRO A 86 -9.26 5.59 -26.21
N ARG A 87 -9.05 4.56 -27.03
CA ARG A 87 -7.72 4.10 -27.42
C ARG A 87 -6.98 5.12 -28.30
N GLY A 88 -5.65 5.19 -28.09
CA GLY A 88 -4.73 5.95 -28.92
C GLY A 88 -4.30 5.21 -30.18
N LYS A 89 -3.25 5.71 -30.86
CA LYS A 89 -2.80 5.20 -32.15
C LYS A 89 -1.59 4.28 -32.06
N VAL A 90 -0.87 4.27 -30.97
CA VAL A 90 0.40 3.55 -30.79
C VAL A 90 0.13 2.18 -30.16
N ASP A 91 0.31 1.13 -30.92
CA ASP A 91 0.10 -0.24 -30.42
C ASP A 91 1.16 -0.63 -29.37
N PHE A 92 0.72 -1.13 -28.23
CA PHE A 92 1.59 -1.61 -27.16
C PHE A 92 2.62 -2.61 -27.68
N LEU A 93 3.88 -2.42 -27.32
CA LEU A 93 5.05 -3.20 -27.75
C LEU A 93 5.35 -3.18 -29.26
N SER A 94 4.65 -2.38 -30.08
CA SER A 94 5.10 -2.11 -31.46
C SER A 94 6.50 -1.45 -31.45
N GLU A 95 7.16 -1.43 -32.60
CA GLU A 95 8.47 -0.74 -32.69
C GLU A 95 8.36 0.74 -32.30
N GLU A 96 7.29 1.43 -32.74
CA GLU A 96 7.01 2.81 -32.36
C GLU A 96 6.86 2.98 -30.86
N TRP A 97 6.12 2.08 -30.23
CA TRP A 97 5.92 2.09 -28.78
C TRP A 97 7.24 1.89 -28.03
N GLN A 98 8.06 0.94 -28.49
CA GLN A 98 9.38 0.67 -27.89
C GLN A 98 10.32 1.86 -28.04
N ASP A 99 10.27 2.58 -29.18
CA ASP A 99 11.04 3.81 -29.38
C ASP A 99 10.59 4.96 -28.45
N LEU A 100 9.29 5.09 -28.24
CA LEU A 100 8.74 6.08 -27.31
C LEU A 100 9.07 5.73 -25.84
N PHE A 101 9.02 4.44 -25.49
CA PHE A 101 9.48 3.99 -24.17
C PHE A 101 10.96 4.28 -23.95
N ALA A 102 11.81 3.92 -24.90
CA ALA A 102 13.24 4.21 -24.83
C ALA A 102 13.51 5.72 -24.72
N PHE A 103 12.77 6.53 -25.46
CA PHE A 103 12.82 7.98 -25.36
C PHE A 103 12.41 8.48 -23.96
N ALA A 104 11.34 7.91 -23.36
CA ALA A 104 10.91 8.27 -22.02
C ALA A 104 11.99 7.92 -20.97
N VAL A 105 12.68 6.78 -21.12
CA VAL A 105 13.80 6.41 -20.25
C VAL A 105 14.93 7.44 -20.34
N HIS A 106 15.33 7.84 -21.55
CA HIS A 106 16.40 8.83 -21.74
C HIS A 106 16.02 10.23 -21.26
N GLU A 107 14.77 10.65 -21.41
CA GLU A 107 14.29 11.92 -20.85
C GLU A 107 14.30 11.88 -19.29
N CYS A 108 13.94 10.75 -18.68
CA CYS A 108 14.08 10.56 -17.25
C CYS A 108 15.55 10.61 -16.79
N GLU A 109 16.47 10.03 -17.56
CA GLU A 109 17.92 10.18 -17.30
C GLU A 109 18.37 11.63 -17.41
N ARG A 110 17.97 12.34 -18.49
CA ARG A 110 18.27 13.77 -18.68
C ARG A 110 17.79 14.63 -17.51
N LEU A 111 16.62 14.34 -16.97
CA LEU A 111 15.98 15.11 -15.90
C LEU A 111 16.28 14.59 -14.50
N GLU A 112 17.06 13.52 -14.38
CA GLU A 112 17.36 12.85 -13.09
C GLU A 112 16.08 12.45 -12.34
N ILE A 113 15.12 11.84 -13.04
CA ILE A 113 13.90 11.25 -12.50
C ILE A 113 14.06 9.73 -12.55
N GLY A 114 13.82 9.05 -11.43
CA GLY A 114 13.86 7.58 -11.37
C GLY A 114 12.62 6.96 -11.99
N ILE A 115 12.77 5.82 -12.68
CA ILE A 115 11.67 5.02 -13.21
C ILE A 115 11.61 3.69 -12.47
N THR A 116 10.43 3.35 -12.00
CA THR A 116 10.01 1.99 -11.68
C THR A 116 9.13 1.49 -12.82
N LEU A 117 9.44 0.32 -13.39
CA LEU A 117 8.69 -0.29 -14.49
C LEU A 117 7.80 -1.42 -13.97
N GLY A 118 6.50 -1.38 -14.28
CA GLY A 118 5.61 -2.53 -14.07
C GLY A 118 6.13 -3.75 -14.84
N VAL A 119 6.02 -4.94 -14.24
CA VAL A 119 6.61 -6.15 -14.82
C VAL A 119 5.82 -6.73 -16.00
N GLY A 120 4.73 -6.10 -16.44
CA GLY A 120 3.94 -6.54 -17.58
C GLY A 120 2.92 -5.50 -18.04
N PRO A 121 2.06 -5.85 -19.01
CA PRO A 121 0.97 -5.01 -19.46
C PRO A 121 -0.13 -4.93 -18.40
N GLY A 122 -0.65 -3.72 -18.13
CA GLY A 122 -1.55 -3.47 -17.00
C GLY A 122 -0.78 -3.37 -15.69
N TRP A 123 -1.47 -3.57 -14.56
CA TRP A 123 -0.81 -3.59 -13.24
C TRP A 123 -0.69 -4.99 -12.63
N THR A 124 -1.47 -5.99 -13.06
CA THR A 124 -1.52 -7.31 -12.42
C THR A 124 -0.27 -8.17 -12.57
N GLY A 125 0.68 -7.81 -13.37
CA GLY A 125 2.00 -8.40 -13.28
C GLY A 125 2.54 -9.07 -14.54
N SER A 126 2.73 -10.39 -14.56
CA SER A 126 3.54 -11.08 -15.56
C SER A 126 2.68 -11.92 -16.50
N GLY A 127 2.55 -11.51 -17.72
CA GLY A 127 1.76 -12.22 -18.72
C GLY A 127 1.72 -11.48 -20.05
N GLY A 128 0.84 -11.93 -20.94
CA GLY A 128 0.66 -11.29 -22.24
C GLY A 128 0.27 -12.27 -23.34
N PRO A 129 0.15 -11.81 -24.59
CA PRO A 129 -0.29 -12.62 -25.73
C PRO A 129 0.69 -13.76 -26.12
N TRP A 130 1.89 -13.74 -25.57
CA TRP A 130 2.92 -14.79 -25.74
C TRP A 130 2.75 -15.97 -24.81
N VAL A 131 1.98 -15.84 -23.71
CA VAL A 131 1.76 -16.92 -22.75
C VAL A 131 0.72 -17.90 -23.30
N LYS A 132 1.09 -19.18 -23.36
CA LYS A 132 0.22 -20.26 -23.82
C LYS A 132 -0.44 -20.97 -22.64
N GLY A 133 -1.46 -21.79 -22.94
CA GLY A 133 -2.24 -22.47 -21.88
C GLY A 133 -1.39 -23.23 -20.87
N GLU A 134 -0.35 -23.94 -21.35
CA GLU A 134 0.59 -24.70 -20.50
C GLU A 134 1.53 -23.85 -19.65
N GLU A 135 1.78 -22.59 -20.06
CA GLU A 135 2.63 -21.62 -19.37
C GLU A 135 1.83 -20.70 -18.46
N SER A 136 0.50 -20.83 -18.45
CA SER A 136 -0.40 -19.96 -17.68
C SER A 136 -0.67 -20.47 -16.28
N MET A 137 -1.26 -19.60 -15.45
CA MET A 137 -1.75 -19.98 -14.12
C MET A 137 -2.77 -21.12 -14.20
N GLN A 138 -2.57 -22.19 -13.41
CA GLN A 138 -3.33 -23.43 -13.50
C GLN A 138 -4.10 -23.75 -12.21
N HIS A 139 -5.22 -24.48 -12.40
CA HIS A 139 -5.97 -25.12 -11.33
C HIS A 139 -6.00 -26.63 -11.50
N LEU A 140 -5.89 -27.36 -10.41
CA LEU A 140 -6.30 -28.76 -10.35
C LEU A 140 -7.83 -28.80 -10.33
N VAL A 141 -8.40 -29.43 -11.36
CA VAL A 141 -9.85 -29.62 -11.51
C VAL A 141 -10.18 -31.09 -11.55
N PHE A 142 -11.43 -31.46 -11.39
CA PHE A 142 -11.86 -32.85 -11.41
C PHE A 142 -13.26 -33.03 -12.02
N SER A 143 -13.48 -34.22 -12.56
CA SER A 143 -14.79 -34.80 -12.83
C SER A 143 -14.92 -36.15 -12.14
N SER A 144 -16.12 -36.60 -11.85
CA SER A 144 -16.31 -37.85 -11.17
C SER A 144 -17.42 -38.68 -11.80
N THR A 145 -17.26 -39.99 -11.78
CA THR A 145 -18.24 -41.00 -12.23
C THR A 145 -18.45 -42.00 -11.10
N GLU A 146 -19.69 -42.32 -10.78
CA GLU A 146 -20.02 -43.38 -9.82
C GLU A 146 -20.13 -44.72 -10.53
N VAL A 147 -19.51 -45.72 -9.94
CA VAL A 147 -19.49 -47.08 -10.48
C VAL A 147 -19.90 -48.04 -9.36
N GLU A 148 -20.86 -48.93 -9.63
CA GLU A 148 -21.32 -49.97 -8.71
C GLU A 148 -20.92 -51.35 -9.25
N GLY A 149 -20.42 -52.20 -8.39
CA GLY A 149 -20.10 -53.51 -8.85
C GLY A 149 -19.49 -54.50 -7.93
N ALA A 150 -19.29 -55.69 -8.43
CA ALA A 150 -18.07 -56.48 -8.38
C ALA A 150 -17.81 -56.90 -9.83
N GLY A 151 -16.52 -56.84 -10.24
CA GLY A 151 -16.07 -57.37 -11.52
C GLY A 151 -15.70 -56.31 -12.57
N ARG A 152 -15.31 -56.81 -13.76
CA ARG A 152 -14.75 -55.97 -14.83
C ARG A 152 -15.80 -55.00 -15.40
N ARG A 153 -15.50 -53.72 -15.39
CA ARG A 153 -16.34 -52.66 -15.92
C ARG A 153 -15.53 -51.79 -16.86
N THR A 154 -16.13 -51.32 -17.94
CA THR A 154 -15.62 -50.28 -18.82
C THR A 154 -16.55 -49.10 -18.80
N PHE A 155 -16.02 -47.90 -18.54
CA PHE A 155 -16.77 -46.66 -18.48
C PHE A 155 -15.94 -45.50 -18.98
N ASN A 156 -16.60 -44.40 -19.33
CA ASN A 156 -15.96 -43.22 -19.84
C ASN A 156 -15.87 -42.14 -18.72
N LEU A 157 -14.70 -41.53 -18.59
CA LEU A 157 -14.44 -40.47 -17.65
C LEU A 157 -14.38 -39.14 -18.43
N PRO A 158 -15.40 -38.28 -18.31
CA PRO A 158 -15.38 -36.98 -18.99
C PRO A 158 -14.21 -36.14 -18.50
N LYS A 159 -13.64 -35.35 -19.40
CA LYS A 159 -12.68 -34.30 -18.99
C LYS A 159 -13.38 -33.29 -18.10
N PRO A 160 -12.73 -32.83 -17.01
CA PRO A 160 -13.26 -31.73 -16.22
C PRO A 160 -13.46 -30.45 -17.05
N ASP A 161 -14.56 -29.75 -16.83
CA ASP A 161 -14.84 -28.50 -17.52
C ASP A 161 -13.88 -27.37 -17.10
N PRO A 162 -13.63 -26.36 -17.98
CA PRO A 162 -12.97 -25.14 -17.60
C PRO A 162 -13.74 -24.42 -16.50
N LYS A 163 -13.05 -23.82 -15.54
CA LYS A 163 -13.66 -22.95 -14.55
C LYS A 163 -13.79 -21.53 -15.06
N ALA A 164 -14.82 -20.84 -14.60
CA ALA A 164 -14.98 -19.41 -14.85
C ALA A 164 -13.76 -18.64 -14.36
N PRO A 165 -13.25 -17.66 -15.13
CA PRO A 165 -12.16 -16.82 -14.69
C PRO A 165 -12.58 -15.92 -13.54
N PHE A 166 -11.58 -15.41 -12.80
CA PHE A 166 -11.79 -14.59 -11.60
C PHE A 166 -12.65 -13.34 -11.86
N PHE A 167 -12.40 -12.61 -12.95
CA PHE A 167 -13.16 -11.42 -13.28
C PHE A 167 -14.24 -11.67 -14.32
N ARG A 168 -13.85 -11.74 -15.56
CA ARG A 168 -14.74 -11.94 -16.71
C ARG A 168 -14.02 -12.70 -17.81
N HIS A 169 -14.80 -13.29 -18.68
CA HIS A 169 -14.25 -13.88 -19.89
C HIS A 169 -13.67 -12.79 -20.80
N GLU A 170 -12.39 -12.95 -21.14
CA GLU A 170 -11.75 -12.12 -22.14
C GLU A 170 -11.74 -12.88 -23.48
N PRO A 171 -12.43 -12.34 -24.52
CA PRO A 171 -12.52 -13.03 -25.80
C PRO A 171 -11.16 -13.36 -26.42
N ALA A 172 -10.16 -12.52 -26.19
CA ALA A 172 -8.83 -12.67 -26.74
C ALA A 172 -8.08 -13.93 -26.24
N ILE A 173 -8.43 -14.45 -25.06
CA ILE A 173 -7.79 -15.66 -24.50
C ILE A 173 -8.69 -16.88 -24.50
N LYS A 174 -9.90 -16.77 -25.04
CA LYS A 174 -10.93 -17.82 -24.94
C LYS A 174 -10.46 -19.17 -25.49
N GLU A 175 -9.82 -19.20 -26.64
CA GLU A 175 -9.33 -20.43 -27.27
C GLU A 175 -8.27 -21.11 -26.40
N GLU A 176 -7.30 -20.39 -25.89
CA GLU A 176 -6.26 -20.92 -24.99
C GLU A 176 -6.87 -21.39 -23.67
N TRP A 177 -7.86 -20.66 -23.11
CA TRP A 177 -8.51 -21.02 -21.86
C TRP A 177 -9.39 -22.28 -21.98
N GLU A 178 -10.22 -22.38 -23.00
CA GLU A 178 -11.09 -23.54 -23.20
C GLU A 178 -10.30 -24.74 -23.72
N GLY A 179 -9.26 -24.52 -24.53
CA GLY A 179 -8.52 -25.57 -25.20
C GLY A 179 -7.54 -26.33 -24.31
N PHE A 180 -6.93 -25.65 -23.31
CA PHE A 180 -5.91 -26.27 -22.49
C PHE A 180 -6.48 -27.28 -21.49
N TYR A 181 -5.96 -28.50 -21.52
CA TYR A 181 -6.25 -29.56 -20.55
C TYR A 181 -5.12 -30.57 -20.52
N LYS A 182 -4.74 -31.01 -19.33
CA LYS A 182 -3.77 -32.07 -19.10
C LYS A 182 -4.22 -33.00 -17.98
N ASP A 183 -4.26 -34.32 -18.22
CA ASP A 183 -4.55 -35.28 -17.18
C ASP A 183 -3.47 -35.30 -16.10
N VAL A 184 -3.89 -35.39 -14.84
CA VAL A 184 -3.01 -35.44 -13.68
C VAL A 184 -3.09 -36.79 -12.96
N ALA A 185 -4.29 -37.26 -12.64
CA ALA A 185 -4.51 -38.53 -11.97
C ALA A 185 -5.94 -39.05 -12.19
N VAL A 186 -6.12 -40.32 -12.15
CA VAL A 186 -7.44 -40.98 -12.02
C VAL A 186 -7.43 -41.77 -10.72
N LEU A 187 -8.31 -41.41 -9.79
CA LEU A 187 -8.34 -42.01 -8.47
C LEU A 187 -9.74 -42.61 -8.21
N ALA A 188 -9.77 -43.85 -7.77
CA ALA A 188 -10.99 -44.48 -7.29
C ALA A 188 -11.00 -44.61 -5.76
N PHE A 189 -12.13 -44.33 -5.16
CA PHE A 189 -12.33 -44.46 -3.71
C PHE A 189 -13.76 -44.83 -3.43
N PRO A 190 -14.05 -45.44 -2.27
CA PRO A 190 -15.43 -45.78 -1.87
C PRO A 190 -16.34 -44.56 -1.99
N ALA A 191 -17.52 -44.75 -2.59
CA ALA A 191 -18.46 -43.64 -2.74
C ALA A 191 -18.77 -43.05 -1.36
N ALA A 192 -18.30 -41.87 -1.12
CA ALA A 192 -18.40 -41.20 0.16
C ALA A 192 -19.88 -40.96 0.47
N THR A 193 -20.36 -41.53 1.52
CA THR A 193 -21.73 -41.33 2.00
C THR A 193 -21.85 -40.01 2.75
N THR A 194 -20.77 -39.46 3.23
CA THR A 194 -20.72 -38.13 3.81
C THR A 194 -19.77 -37.27 2.95
N ARG A 195 -20.35 -36.58 1.98
CA ARG A 195 -19.69 -35.42 1.45
C ARG A 195 -19.88 -34.35 2.49
N ILE A 196 -18.81 -33.73 2.91
CA ILE A 196 -18.89 -32.48 3.62
C ILE A 196 -19.62 -31.56 2.66
N ASP A 197 -20.86 -31.22 2.97
CA ASP A 197 -21.62 -30.25 2.16
C ASP A 197 -20.95 -28.91 2.33
N THR A 198 -20.36 -28.54 1.29
CA THR A 198 -19.30 -27.66 1.40
C THR A 198 -19.63 -26.31 0.90
N GLY A 199 -20.61 -26.17 0.10
CA GLY A 199 -20.59 -24.98 -0.69
C GLY A 199 -19.11 -24.66 -1.05
N TYR A 200 -18.34 -25.76 -1.34
CA TYR A 200 -16.96 -25.63 -1.73
C TYR A 200 -16.92 -24.83 -2.99
N VAL A 201 -16.40 -23.67 -2.87
CA VAL A 201 -15.84 -22.98 -3.99
C VAL A 201 -14.41 -23.48 -4.08
N VAL A 202 -14.12 -24.34 -5.02
CA VAL A 202 -12.76 -24.54 -5.44
C VAL A 202 -12.37 -23.29 -6.18
N ASP A 203 -11.93 -22.31 -5.44
CA ASP A 203 -11.24 -21.16 -6.00
C ASP A 203 -9.77 -21.40 -5.83
N GLY A 204 -9.20 -21.92 -6.87
CA GLY A 204 -7.78 -22.11 -6.89
C GLY A 204 -7.32 -23.04 -5.77
N ALA A 205 -6.50 -22.56 -4.89
CA ALA A 205 -5.90 -23.33 -3.82
C ALA A 205 -6.86 -23.67 -2.66
N TYR A 206 -8.11 -23.24 -2.69
CA TYR A 206 -8.91 -23.19 -1.49
C TYR A 206 -10.17 -23.95 -1.63
N LEU A 207 -10.22 -25.03 -0.88
CA LEU A 207 -11.44 -25.70 -0.52
C LEU A 207 -11.85 -25.21 0.84
N LYS A 208 -13.08 -24.85 0.96
CA LYS A 208 -13.64 -24.43 2.20
C LYS A 208 -14.83 -25.27 2.54
N MET A 209 -14.84 -25.77 3.76
CA MET A 209 -16.00 -26.45 4.31
C MET A 209 -17.01 -25.43 4.82
N ARG A 210 -18.20 -25.40 4.21
CA ARG A 210 -19.24 -24.41 4.52
C ARG A 210 -19.62 -24.38 6.00
N GLU A 211 -19.62 -25.53 6.63
CA GLU A 211 -19.99 -25.68 8.03
C GLU A 211 -19.03 -25.04 9.02
N ILE A 212 -17.80 -24.84 8.61
CA ILE A 212 -16.79 -24.19 9.43
C ILE A 212 -16.45 -22.80 8.94
N GLU A 213 -17.28 -22.23 8.07
CA GLU A 213 -17.06 -20.96 7.42
C GLU A 213 -16.75 -19.82 8.39
N GLU A 214 -17.41 -19.78 9.52
CA GLU A 214 -17.21 -18.78 10.56
C GLU A 214 -15.99 -19.06 11.43
N ARG A 215 -15.50 -20.29 11.43
CA ARG A 215 -14.40 -20.77 12.28
C ARG A 215 -13.20 -21.26 11.49
N ALA A 216 -13.39 -21.46 10.19
CA ALA A 216 -12.36 -21.92 9.32
C ALA A 216 -11.24 -20.90 9.27
N LEU A 217 -10.10 -21.42 9.08
CA LEU A 217 -8.89 -20.70 8.87
C LEU A 217 -9.12 -19.62 7.88
N TYR A 218 -9.79 -19.83 6.77
CA TYR A 218 -10.15 -18.77 5.99
C TYR A 218 -10.52 -19.05 4.60
N TYR A 219 -11.28 -18.23 4.06
CA TYR A 219 -11.84 -18.33 2.75
C TYR A 219 -11.86 -16.99 2.02
N ARG A 220 -11.42 -17.02 0.76
CA ARG A 220 -11.53 -15.88 -0.13
C ARG A 220 -12.53 -16.15 -1.22
N LYS A 221 -13.51 -15.30 -1.36
CA LYS A 221 -14.43 -15.37 -2.50
C LYS A 221 -13.69 -14.93 -3.75
N PRO A 222 -13.98 -15.56 -4.93
CA PRO A 222 -13.32 -15.25 -6.18
C PRO A 222 -13.41 -13.77 -6.61
N TYR A 223 -14.35 -13.02 -6.09
CA TYR A 223 -14.65 -11.65 -6.55
C TYR A 223 -14.46 -10.61 -5.46
N SER A 224 -13.91 -10.96 -4.35
CA SER A 224 -13.51 -9.97 -3.36
C SER A 224 -12.06 -9.65 -3.56
N SER A 225 -11.73 -8.38 -3.48
CA SER A 225 -10.40 -7.99 -3.14
C SER A 225 -10.04 -8.78 -1.90
N VAL A 226 -8.95 -9.47 -2.01
CA VAL A 226 -8.56 -10.45 -1.07
C VAL A 226 -8.36 -9.85 0.30
N SER A 227 -7.71 -8.72 0.33
CA SER A 227 -7.40 -8.02 1.55
C SER A 227 -8.63 -7.44 2.23
N PHE A 228 -9.67 -7.13 1.49
CA PHE A 228 -10.95 -6.67 2.02
C PHE A 228 -11.85 -7.83 2.47
N GLY A 229 -11.76 -8.96 1.77
CA GLY A 229 -12.61 -10.14 2.04
C GLY A 229 -12.03 -11.14 3.03
N VAL A 230 -10.77 -10.98 3.46
CA VAL A 230 -10.13 -11.88 4.42
C VAL A 230 -10.75 -11.69 5.79
N LYS A 231 -11.44 -12.73 6.25
CA LYS A 231 -11.80 -12.85 7.65
C LYS A 231 -10.55 -13.20 8.46
N GLU A 232 -10.49 -12.70 9.68
CA GLU A 232 -9.42 -13.06 10.59
C GLU A 232 -9.35 -14.58 10.78
N PHE A 233 -8.14 -15.05 10.86
CA PHE A 233 -7.84 -16.39 11.20
C PHE A 233 -8.24 -16.63 12.65
N LEU A 234 -9.20 -17.49 12.88
CA LEU A 234 -9.57 -17.94 14.20
C LEU A 234 -9.05 -19.35 14.42
N SER A 235 -8.69 -19.68 15.64
CA SER A 235 -8.35 -21.05 16.02
C SER A 235 -9.45 -22.01 15.62
N THR A 236 -9.06 -23.05 14.94
CA THR A 236 -9.99 -24.07 14.43
C THR A 236 -9.91 -25.41 15.16
N TYR A 237 -9.16 -25.46 16.27
CA TYR A 237 -8.95 -26.70 17.01
C TYR A 237 -10.23 -27.49 17.26
N GLY A 238 -11.25 -26.83 17.77
CA GLY A 238 -12.56 -27.46 17.99
C GLY A 238 -13.37 -27.77 16.72
N SER A 239 -12.99 -27.18 15.58
CA SER A 239 -13.70 -27.35 14.29
C SER A 239 -13.34 -28.65 13.57
N TYR A 240 -12.26 -29.29 13.98
CA TYR A 240 -11.80 -30.57 13.40
C TYR A 240 -12.30 -31.78 14.18
N ALA A 241 -13.06 -31.60 15.22
CA ALA A 241 -13.59 -32.70 15.99
C ALA A 241 -14.41 -33.63 15.07
N ALA A 242 -14.13 -34.94 15.18
CA ALA A 242 -14.89 -35.95 14.47
C ALA A 242 -16.36 -35.93 14.91
N ARG A 243 -17.27 -36.08 13.98
CA ARG A 243 -18.70 -36.19 14.24
C ARG A 243 -19.14 -37.65 14.16
N PRO A 244 -20.19 -38.10 14.89
CA PRO A 244 -20.62 -39.46 14.87
C PRO A 244 -21.03 -40.01 13.49
N ASP A 245 -21.41 -39.11 12.58
CA ASP A 245 -21.85 -39.42 11.22
C ASP A 245 -20.76 -39.26 10.18
N ASP A 246 -19.55 -38.83 10.56
CA ASP A 246 -18.40 -38.76 9.67
C ASP A 246 -18.04 -40.14 9.14
N LYS A 247 -17.99 -40.26 7.83
CA LYS A 247 -17.54 -41.46 7.10
C LYS A 247 -16.43 -41.10 6.14
N PRO A 248 -15.21 -40.92 6.64
CA PRO A 248 -14.06 -40.60 5.81
C PRO A 248 -13.69 -41.77 4.90
N VAL A 249 -13.04 -41.46 3.82
CA VAL A 249 -12.30 -42.45 3.00
C VAL A 249 -10.91 -42.63 3.61
N GLY A 250 -10.53 -43.85 3.87
CA GLY A 250 -9.15 -44.16 4.29
C GLY A 250 -8.15 -43.85 3.16
N LYS A 251 -7.02 -43.29 3.51
CA LYS A 251 -5.95 -42.96 2.51
C LYS A 251 -5.52 -44.23 1.73
N SER A 252 -5.52 -45.40 2.38
CA SER A 252 -5.21 -46.69 1.76
C SER A 252 -6.33 -47.23 0.83
N GLU A 253 -7.50 -46.64 0.91
CA GLU A 253 -8.65 -47.01 0.05
C GLU A 253 -8.69 -46.17 -1.24
N VAL A 254 -7.83 -45.18 -1.36
CA VAL A 254 -7.67 -44.38 -2.60
C VAL A 254 -6.76 -45.14 -3.56
N ILE A 255 -7.34 -45.64 -4.63
CA ILE A 255 -6.69 -46.50 -5.63
C ILE A 255 -6.30 -45.63 -6.83
N ASP A 256 -5.04 -45.66 -7.21
CA ASP A 256 -4.55 -45.00 -8.43
C ASP A 256 -4.85 -45.84 -9.67
N LEU A 257 -5.70 -45.34 -10.56
CA LEU A 257 -6.09 -45.93 -11.83
C LEU A 257 -5.53 -45.17 -13.04
N THR A 258 -4.61 -44.20 -12.80
CA THR A 258 -4.10 -43.30 -13.85
C THR A 258 -3.57 -44.04 -15.05
N ALA A 259 -2.83 -45.14 -14.83
CA ALA A 259 -2.26 -45.96 -15.90
C ALA A 259 -3.30 -46.72 -16.78
N LEU A 260 -4.55 -46.82 -16.31
CA LEU A 260 -5.64 -47.50 -17.01
C LEU A 260 -6.43 -46.57 -17.94
N LEU A 261 -6.27 -45.24 -17.77
CA LEU A 261 -6.98 -44.27 -18.61
C LEU A 261 -6.49 -44.30 -20.03
N GLN A 262 -7.42 -44.50 -20.98
CA GLN A 262 -7.13 -44.48 -22.41
C GLN A 262 -7.25 -43.04 -22.97
N ALA A 263 -6.63 -42.79 -24.14
CA ALA A 263 -6.64 -41.48 -24.79
C ALA A 263 -8.04 -40.97 -25.14
N ASP A 264 -8.99 -41.85 -25.36
CA ASP A 264 -10.41 -41.49 -25.60
C ASP A 264 -11.21 -41.20 -24.33
N GLY A 265 -10.60 -41.32 -23.15
CA GLY A 265 -11.23 -41.13 -21.84
C GLY A 265 -11.90 -42.39 -21.30
N SER A 266 -11.83 -43.52 -22.01
CA SER A 266 -12.32 -44.79 -21.50
C SER A 266 -11.36 -45.39 -20.47
N LEU A 267 -11.93 -46.15 -19.51
CA LEU A 267 -11.16 -46.86 -18.50
C LEU A 267 -11.84 -48.21 -18.21
N THR A 268 -11.05 -49.30 -18.20
CA THR A 268 -11.48 -50.63 -17.82
C THR A 268 -10.81 -51.02 -16.50
N TRP A 269 -11.63 -51.36 -15.51
CA TRP A 269 -11.15 -51.67 -14.17
C TRP A 269 -11.91 -52.85 -13.58
N GLU A 270 -11.22 -53.68 -12.79
CA GLU A 270 -11.86 -54.70 -11.92
C GLU A 270 -12.38 -54.02 -10.65
N VAL A 271 -13.66 -53.66 -10.71
CA VAL A 271 -14.29 -52.90 -9.64
C VAL A 271 -14.53 -53.81 -8.44
N PRO A 272 -14.04 -53.47 -7.23
CA PRO A 272 -14.35 -54.20 -6.01
C PRO A 272 -15.82 -54.11 -5.67
N GLU A 273 -16.29 -55.01 -4.75
CA GLU A 273 -17.66 -54.99 -4.26
C GLU A 273 -17.99 -53.63 -3.64
N GLY A 274 -19.21 -53.14 -3.89
CA GLY A 274 -19.70 -51.86 -3.35
C GLY A 274 -19.80 -50.73 -4.40
N LYS A 275 -20.00 -49.53 -3.87
CA LYS A 275 -20.08 -48.31 -4.70
C LYS A 275 -18.78 -47.54 -4.65
N TRP A 276 -18.32 -47.12 -5.78
CA TRP A 276 -17.05 -46.41 -5.98
C TRP A 276 -17.26 -45.10 -6.71
N THR A 277 -16.55 -44.08 -6.29
CA THR A 277 -16.36 -42.84 -7.06
C THR A 277 -15.02 -42.91 -7.77
N VAL A 278 -15.05 -42.78 -9.09
CA VAL A 278 -13.82 -42.63 -9.89
C VAL A 278 -13.72 -41.20 -10.33
N ALA A 279 -12.71 -40.53 -9.82
CA ALA A 279 -12.45 -39.11 -10.10
C ALA A 279 -11.27 -38.97 -11.08
N ARG A 280 -11.52 -38.22 -12.14
CA ARG A 280 -10.49 -37.82 -13.11
C ARG A 280 -10.01 -36.41 -12.75
N PHE A 281 -8.79 -36.28 -12.26
CA PHE A 281 -8.15 -35.04 -11.97
C PHE A 281 -7.34 -34.57 -13.18
N GLY A 282 -7.46 -33.27 -13.49
CA GLY A 282 -6.71 -32.66 -14.58
C GLY A 282 -6.31 -31.23 -14.24
N SER A 283 -5.35 -30.75 -15.02
CA SER A 283 -4.93 -29.35 -14.98
C SER A 283 -5.65 -28.55 -16.06
N ARG A 284 -6.21 -27.43 -15.67
CA ARG A 284 -6.76 -26.40 -16.53
C ARG A 284 -6.13 -25.06 -16.19
N ASN A 285 -5.97 -24.16 -17.17
CA ASN A 285 -5.62 -22.81 -16.82
C ASN A 285 -6.81 -22.10 -16.13
N ASN A 286 -6.52 -21.06 -15.36
CA ASN A 286 -7.54 -20.37 -14.57
C ASN A 286 -8.35 -19.32 -15.35
N GLY A 287 -8.05 -19.12 -16.65
CA GLY A 287 -8.73 -18.15 -17.54
C GLY A 287 -8.48 -16.69 -17.19
N ASN A 288 -7.50 -16.37 -16.36
CA ASN A 288 -7.18 -14.98 -16.03
C ASN A 288 -6.27 -14.36 -17.07
N ALA A 289 -6.67 -13.16 -17.51
CA ALA A 289 -5.93 -12.34 -18.45
C ALA A 289 -5.14 -11.25 -17.71
N THR A 290 -4.08 -10.78 -18.35
CA THR A 290 -3.38 -9.55 -17.94
C THR A 290 -4.37 -8.40 -17.86
N ARG A 291 -4.26 -7.59 -16.79
CA ARG A 291 -5.31 -6.62 -16.51
C ARG A 291 -4.78 -5.39 -15.75
N PRO A 292 -5.39 -4.24 -16.02
CA PRO A 292 -6.14 -3.89 -17.24
C PRO A 292 -5.19 -3.60 -18.40
N ALA A 293 -4.81 -4.61 -19.13
CA ALA A 293 -3.82 -4.50 -20.20
C ALA A 293 -4.31 -3.63 -21.36
N PRO A 294 -3.42 -2.87 -22.03
CA PRO A 294 -3.70 -2.32 -23.34
C PRO A 294 -4.05 -3.47 -24.31
N VAL A 295 -4.91 -3.20 -25.29
CA VAL A 295 -5.46 -4.25 -26.16
C VAL A 295 -4.39 -5.18 -26.77
N PRO A 296 -3.27 -4.69 -27.34
CA PRO A 296 -2.23 -5.58 -27.88
C PRO A 296 -1.41 -6.33 -26.83
N GLY A 297 -1.49 -5.92 -25.56
CA GLY A 297 -0.84 -6.57 -24.41
C GLY A 297 -1.72 -7.58 -23.70
N LEU A 298 -2.99 -7.70 -24.11
CA LEU A 298 -3.95 -8.61 -23.48
C LEU A 298 -3.59 -10.06 -23.83
N GLY A 299 -3.41 -10.88 -22.81
CA GLY A 299 -3.08 -12.30 -22.91
C GLY A 299 -3.24 -12.99 -21.58
N MET A 300 -2.77 -14.22 -21.46
CA MET A 300 -2.87 -14.96 -20.22
C MET A 300 -1.80 -14.54 -19.21
N GLU A 301 -2.09 -14.66 -17.92
CA GLU A 301 -1.12 -14.54 -16.87
C GLU A 301 -0.21 -15.78 -16.80
N ALA A 302 1.11 -15.55 -16.71
CA ALA A 302 2.10 -16.61 -16.62
C ALA A 302 1.99 -17.39 -15.30
N ASP A 303 2.34 -18.68 -15.35
CA ASP A 303 2.44 -19.54 -14.17
C ASP A 303 3.38 -18.92 -13.11
N LYS A 304 2.87 -18.76 -11.90
CA LYS A 304 3.60 -18.17 -10.78
C LYS A 304 4.39 -19.20 -9.97
N PHE A 305 4.18 -20.48 -10.25
CA PHE A 305 4.85 -21.60 -9.60
C PHE A 305 5.99 -22.17 -10.45
N ASP A 306 6.25 -21.56 -11.62
CA ASP A 306 7.29 -22.00 -12.53
C ASP A 306 8.10 -20.82 -13.10
N THR A 307 9.42 -20.96 -13.05
CA THR A 307 10.35 -19.96 -13.60
C THR A 307 10.45 -19.99 -15.12
N VAL A 308 10.04 -21.08 -15.78
CA VAL A 308 10.12 -21.22 -17.24
C VAL A 308 9.18 -20.22 -17.91
N ALA A 309 7.91 -20.21 -17.50
CA ALA A 309 6.91 -19.25 -18.00
C ALA A 309 7.34 -17.81 -17.77
N LEU A 310 7.90 -17.52 -16.59
CA LEU A 310 8.36 -16.18 -16.24
C LEU A 310 9.60 -15.75 -17.04
N ASN A 311 10.53 -16.68 -17.34
CA ASN A 311 11.67 -16.39 -18.22
C ASN A 311 11.20 -16.05 -19.63
N HIS A 312 10.25 -16.82 -20.18
CA HIS A 312 9.66 -16.53 -21.47
C HIS A 312 8.99 -15.14 -21.48
N HIS A 313 8.27 -14.80 -20.41
CA HIS A 313 7.72 -13.45 -20.24
C HIS A 313 8.81 -12.37 -20.26
N PHE A 314 9.92 -12.54 -19.56
CA PHE A 314 11.02 -11.57 -19.56
C PHE A 314 11.60 -11.36 -20.96
N GLU A 315 11.80 -12.43 -21.72
CA GLU A 315 12.28 -12.36 -23.12
C GLU A 315 11.33 -11.55 -24.01
N GLN A 316 10.03 -11.73 -23.81
CA GLN A 316 9.01 -11.07 -24.64
C GLN A 316 8.73 -9.63 -24.24
N PHE A 317 8.98 -9.25 -22.99
CA PHE A 317 8.67 -7.93 -22.44
C PHE A 317 9.93 -7.16 -22.03
N THR A 318 10.47 -7.44 -20.85
CA THR A 318 11.52 -6.60 -20.26
C THR A 318 12.83 -6.60 -21.07
N GLU A 319 13.26 -7.73 -21.63
CA GLU A 319 14.50 -7.78 -22.40
C GLU A 319 14.41 -7.02 -23.72
N LYS A 320 13.24 -7.06 -24.38
CA LYS A 320 13.00 -6.24 -25.58
C LYS A 320 13.11 -4.74 -25.24
N LEU A 321 12.49 -4.32 -24.13
CA LEU A 321 12.50 -2.92 -23.70
C LEU A 321 13.91 -2.46 -23.31
N PHE A 322 14.63 -3.27 -22.54
CA PHE A 322 16.00 -2.96 -22.14
C PHE A 322 16.94 -2.85 -23.34
N LYS A 323 16.83 -3.78 -24.27
CA LYS A 323 17.59 -3.75 -25.51
C LYS A 323 17.28 -2.49 -26.33
N ARG A 324 16.01 -2.13 -26.49
CA ARG A 324 15.60 -0.95 -27.25
C ARG A 324 16.08 0.35 -26.61
N ALA A 325 16.04 0.46 -25.31
CA ALA A 325 16.54 1.61 -24.55
C ALA A 325 18.07 1.62 -24.40
N GLY A 326 18.79 0.60 -24.87
CA GLY A 326 20.22 0.46 -24.62
C GLY A 326 20.57 0.32 -23.13
N PHE A 327 19.60 -0.13 -22.32
CA PHE A 327 19.75 -0.24 -20.89
C PHE A 327 20.57 -1.47 -20.49
N THR A 328 21.63 -1.26 -19.72
CA THR A 328 22.51 -2.34 -19.24
C THR A 328 22.60 -2.42 -17.72
N LYS A 329 22.45 -1.27 -17.05
CA LYS A 329 22.54 -1.20 -15.58
C LYS A 329 21.86 0.04 -15.04
N ALA A 330 21.17 -0.11 -13.91
CA ALA A 330 20.53 0.98 -13.19
C ALA A 330 21.52 2.05 -12.71
N SER A 331 21.11 3.31 -12.80
CA SER A 331 21.84 4.48 -12.34
C SER A 331 21.09 5.15 -11.18
N ALA A 332 21.86 5.62 -10.18
CA ALA A 332 21.27 6.40 -9.08
C ALA A 332 20.84 7.82 -9.52
N LYS A 333 21.20 8.26 -10.73
CA LYS A 333 20.92 9.61 -11.21
C LYS A 333 19.60 9.77 -11.96
N GLY A 334 18.91 8.67 -12.28
CA GLY A 334 17.67 8.69 -13.05
C GLY A 334 17.57 7.50 -14.00
N GLY A 335 16.47 7.42 -14.77
CA GLY A 335 16.18 6.29 -15.65
C GLY A 335 15.69 5.07 -14.86
N LEU A 336 15.79 3.90 -15.47
CA LEU A 336 15.28 2.64 -14.89
C LEU A 336 16.04 2.24 -13.61
N GLN A 337 15.31 2.07 -12.51
CA GLN A 337 15.87 1.75 -11.20
C GLN A 337 15.25 0.51 -10.55
N MET A 338 13.98 0.23 -10.82
CA MET A 338 13.26 -0.89 -10.21
C MET A 338 12.28 -1.53 -11.19
N LEU A 339 12.00 -2.81 -10.95
CA LEU A 339 10.79 -3.48 -11.42
C LEU A 339 9.71 -3.40 -10.33
N HIS A 340 8.44 -3.47 -10.72
CA HIS A 340 7.32 -3.36 -9.82
C HIS A 340 6.28 -4.45 -10.06
N MET A 341 5.87 -5.05 -8.97
CA MET A 341 4.66 -5.86 -8.87
C MET A 341 3.63 -5.05 -8.10
N ASP A 342 2.58 -4.67 -8.78
CA ASP A 342 1.43 -3.94 -8.24
C ASP A 342 0.44 -4.90 -7.57
N SER A 343 -0.71 -4.40 -7.12
CA SER A 343 -1.76 -5.22 -6.52
C SER A 343 -2.19 -6.38 -7.42
N TRP A 344 -2.33 -7.55 -6.80
CA TRP A 344 -2.66 -8.76 -7.54
C TRP A 344 -4.16 -8.96 -7.66
N GLU A 345 -4.73 -8.51 -8.75
CA GLU A 345 -6.17 -8.56 -8.97
C GLU A 345 -6.59 -9.64 -9.98
N MET A 346 -6.00 -10.82 -9.92
CA MET A 346 -6.22 -11.88 -10.93
C MET A 346 -6.63 -13.24 -10.35
N GLY A 347 -7.02 -13.31 -9.08
CA GLY A 347 -7.40 -14.57 -8.45
C GLY A 347 -6.19 -15.42 -8.05
N SER A 348 -6.38 -16.73 -8.05
CA SER A 348 -5.43 -17.67 -7.47
C SER A 348 -4.98 -18.74 -8.47
N GLN A 349 -3.91 -19.43 -8.07
CA GLN A 349 -3.37 -20.61 -8.71
C GLN A 349 -3.15 -21.68 -7.64
N ASN A 350 -3.45 -22.96 -7.95
CA ASN A 350 -3.19 -24.06 -7.03
C ASN A 350 -2.44 -25.22 -7.66
N TRP A 351 -2.09 -25.11 -8.93
CA TRP A 351 -1.47 -26.18 -9.66
C TRP A 351 -0.42 -25.68 -10.67
N THR A 352 0.59 -26.47 -10.87
CA THR A 352 1.57 -26.42 -11.97
C THR A 352 2.00 -27.83 -12.32
N ALA A 353 2.64 -28.04 -13.46
CA ALA A 353 3.06 -29.36 -13.91
C ALA A 353 3.93 -30.12 -12.89
N ARG A 354 4.73 -29.42 -12.10
CA ARG A 354 5.64 -29.98 -11.09
C ARG A 354 5.11 -29.90 -9.66
N PHE A 355 3.85 -29.54 -9.45
CA PHE A 355 3.31 -29.28 -8.12
C PHE A 355 3.45 -30.46 -7.15
N ARG A 356 3.18 -31.71 -7.64
CA ARG A 356 3.32 -32.92 -6.80
C ARG A 356 4.77 -33.11 -6.33
N GLU A 357 5.76 -32.90 -7.21
CA GLU A 357 7.18 -33.02 -6.87
C GLU A 357 7.59 -31.96 -5.85
N GLU A 358 7.22 -30.70 -6.08
CA GLU A 358 7.49 -29.58 -5.19
C GLU A 358 6.86 -29.78 -3.82
N PHE A 359 5.59 -30.18 -3.80
CA PHE A 359 4.89 -30.51 -2.54
C PHE A 359 5.61 -31.63 -1.78
N THR A 360 5.90 -32.74 -2.47
CA THR A 360 6.55 -33.90 -1.84
C THR A 360 7.92 -33.53 -1.29
N GLY A 361 8.69 -32.76 -2.05
CA GLY A 361 10.01 -32.28 -1.62
C GLY A 361 9.96 -31.37 -0.40
N ARG A 362 8.92 -30.53 -0.28
CA ARG A 362 8.77 -29.54 0.80
C ARG A 362 8.07 -30.13 2.04
N ARG A 363 7.08 -31.02 1.85
CA ARG A 363 6.24 -31.58 2.93
C ARG A 363 6.66 -32.99 3.37
N GLY A 364 7.46 -33.67 2.56
CA GLY A 364 7.95 -35.02 2.90
C GLY A 364 6.93 -36.14 2.74
N TYR A 365 5.76 -35.88 2.12
CA TYR A 365 4.77 -36.90 1.82
C TYR A 365 4.10 -36.63 0.44
N ASP A 366 3.52 -37.70 -0.16
CA ASP A 366 2.86 -37.61 -1.46
C ASP A 366 1.44 -37.01 -1.29
N PRO A 367 1.09 -35.92 -1.99
CA PRO A 367 -0.24 -35.32 -1.93
C PRO A 367 -1.32 -36.10 -2.67
N GLN A 368 -0.98 -37.02 -3.59
CA GLN A 368 -1.94 -37.67 -4.49
C GLN A 368 -3.07 -38.39 -3.79
N PRO A 369 -2.88 -39.17 -2.70
CA PRO A 369 -3.96 -39.81 -1.98
C PRO A 369 -4.95 -38.82 -1.36
N PHE A 370 -4.59 -37.56 -1.21
CA PHE A 370 -5.43 -36.50 -0.68
C PHE A 370 -6.15 -35.67 -1.74
N TYR A 371 -5.96 -35.92 -3.04
CA TYR A 371 -6.68 -35.19 -4.08
C TYR A 371 -8.21 -35.30 -3.96
N PRO A 372 -8.81 -36.39 -3.46
CA PRO A 372 -10.24 -36.42 -3.20
C PRO A 372 -10.75 -35.28 -2.31
N VAL A 373 -9.89 -34.68 -1.45
CA VAL A 373 -10.25 -33.52 -0.63
C VAL A 373 -10.63 -32.32 -1.52
N TYR A 374 -10.05 -32.14 -2.70
CA TYR A 374 -10.47 -31.12 -3.67
C TYR A 374 -11.91 -31.32 -4.16
N ALA A 375 -12.40 -32.56 -4.12
CA ALA A 375 -13.77 -32.91 -4.47
C ALA A 375 -14.72 -32.87 -3.25
N GLY A 376 -14.27 -32.35 -2.10
CA GLY A 376 -15.05 -32.30 -0.87
C GLY A 376 -15.15 -33.64 -0.14
N VAL A 377 -14.32 -34.60 -0.50
CA VAL A 377 -14.29 -35.91 0.17
C VAL A 377 -13.33 -35.84 1.35
N MET A 378 -13.84 -36.25 2.52
CA MET A 378 -13.02 -36.34 3.72
C MET A 378 -12.07 -37.52 3.62
N VAL A 379 -10.76 -37.28 3.68
CA VAL A 379 -9.73 -38.33 3.71
C VAL A 379 -9.20 -38.47 5.14
N GLU A 380 -9.19 -39.70 5.65
CA GLU A 380 -8.84 -40.10 7.04
C GLU A 380 -9.73 -39.43 8.09
N SER A 381 -9.76 -38.12 8.15
CA SER A 381 -10.59 -37.34 9.08
C SER A 381 -10.73 -35.89 8.60
N ARG A 382 -11.61 -35.11 9.24
CA ARG A 382 -11.68 -33.63 9.03
C ARG A 382 -10.34 -32.98 9.31
N GLU A 383 -9.74 -33.33 10.42
CA GLU A 383 -8.46 -32.80 10.84
C GLU A 383 -7.36 -33.06 9.81
N VAL A 384 -7.21 -34.30 9.36
CA VAL A 384 -6.21 -34.68 8.38
C VAL A 384 -6.44 -33.96 7.04
N SER A 385 -7.70 -33.86 6.61
CA SER A 385 -8.05 -33.13 5.38
C SER A 385 -7.71 -31.65 5.45
N GLU A 386 -7.99 -31.00 6.58
CA GLU A 386 -7.67 -29.57 6.76
C GLU A 386 -6.17 -29.32 6.89
N ARG A 387 -5.43 -30.19 7.58
CA ARG A 387 -3.96 -30.12 7.64
C ARG A 387 -3.32 -30.29 6.27
N PHE A 388 -3.86 -31.19 5.42
CA PHE A 388 -3.44 -31.30 4.04
C PHE A 388 -3.68 -29.98 3.26
N LEU A 389 -4.85 -29.38 3.41
CA LEU A 389 -5.15 -28.09 2.75
C LEU A 389 -4.23 -26.97 3.24
N TRP A 390 -3.87 -26.98 4.53
CA TRP A 390 -2.90 -26.05 5.09
C TRP A 390 -1.52 -26.23 4.45
N ASP A 391 -1.01 -27.46 4.37
CA ASP A 391 0.26 -27.78 3.75
C ASP A 391 0.29 -27.42 2.26
N MET A 392 -0.84 -27.64 1.56
CA MET A 392 -0.99 -27.28 0.18
C MET A 392 -0.92 -25.78 -0.05
N ARG A 393 -1.64 -24.98 0.78
CA ARG A 393 -1.59 -23.52 0.70
C ARG A 393 -0.18 -22.98 1.02
N LEU A 394 0.46 -23.53 2.04
CA LEU A 394 1.83 -23.14 2.38
C LEU A 394 2.81 -23.46 1.25
N THR A 395 2.66 -24.63 0.60
CA THR A 395 3.47 -24.98 -0.57
C THR A 395 3.27 -23.97 -1.70
N ALA A 396 2.03 -23.64 -2.01
CA ALA A 396 1.72 -22.65 -3.04
C ALA A 396 2.32 -21.27 -2.73
N GLN A 397 2.25 -20.81 -1.47
CA GLN A 397 2.91 -19.59 -1.03
C GLN A 397 4.42 -19.63 -1.25
N GLU A 398 5.07 -20.69 -0.83
CA GLU A 398 6.50 -20.87 -0.98
C GLU A 398 6.94 -20.82 -2.44
N LEU A 399 6.15 -21.44 -3.35
CA LEU A 399 6.42 -21.42 -4.78
C LEU A 399 6.33 -20.00 -5.37
N VAL A 400 5.29 -19.23 -5.02
CA VAL A 400 5.19 -17.82 -5.47
C VAL A 400 6.36 -16.98 -4.92
N LEU A 401 6.70 -17.14 -3.65
CA LEU A 401 7.79 -16.37 -3.05
C LEU A 401 9.14 -16.70 -3.69
N GLU A 402 9.35 -17.96 -4.04
CA GLU A 402 10.62 -18.42 -4.61
C GLU A 402 10.70 -18.24 -6.13
N TYR A 403 9.67 -18.69 -6.87
CA TYR A 403 9.68 -18.82 -8.33
C TYR A 403 9.03 -17.63 -9.05
N HIS A 404 8.26 -16.80 -8.36
CA HIS A 404 7.74 -15.56 -8.93
C HIS A 404 8.46 -14.34 -8.33
N ALA A 405 8.07 -13.86 -7.18
CA ALA A 405 8.64 -12.64 -6.59
C ALA A 405 10.16 -12.73 -6.41
N GLY A 406 10.65 -13.84 -5.85
CA GLY A 406 12.09 -14.09 -5.69
C GLY A 406 12.83 -14.18 -7.02
N HIS A 407 12.20 -14.73 -8.06
CA HIS A 407 12.80 -14.83 -9.39
C HIS A 407 12.86 -13.48 -10.09
N ILE A 408 11.79 -12.68 -10.05
CA ILE A 408 11.78 -11.30 -10.58
C ILE A 408 12.86 -10.47 -9.86
N ARG A 409 12.98 -10.59 -8.54
CA ARG A 409 14.01 -9.91 -7.76
C ARG A 409 15.41 -10.30 -8.20
N ARG A 410 15.68 -11.59 -8.40
CA ARG A 410 16.98 -12.08 -8.91
C ARG A 410 17.25 -11.56 -10.33
N TYR A 411 16.23 -11.55 -11.18
CA TYR A 411 16.32 -11.01 -12.54
C TYR A 411 16.65 -9.50 -12.52
N ALA A 412 15.91 -8.69 -11.75
CA ALA A 412 16.14 -7.26 -11.60
C ALA A 412 17.59 -6.96 -11.14
N ARG A 413 18.10 -7.73 -10.19
CA ARG A 413 19.46 -7.55 -9.65
C ARG A 413 20.57 -7.77 -10.66
N ARG A 414 20.36 -8.54 -11.75
CA ARG A 414 21.33 -8.69 -12.85
C ARG A 414 21.61 -7.33 -13.49
N TYR A 415 20.61 -6.47 -13.50
CA TYR A 415 20.69 -5.12 -14.05
C TYR A 415 20.95 -4.04 -12.97
N GLY A 416 21.28 -4.44 -11.75
CA GLY A 416 21.45 -3.51 -10.62
C GLY A 416 20.17 -2.84 -10.19
N MET A 417 19.01 -3.34 -10.62
CA MET A 417 17.69 -2.87 -10.23
C MET A 417 17.21 -3.57 -8.97
N GLY A 418 16.26 -2.95 -8.25
CA GLY A 418 15.49 -3.58 -7.18
C GLY A 418 14.13 -4.07 -7.64
N LEU A 419 13.41 -4.73 -6.73
CA LEU A 419 12.01 -5.10 -6.86
C LEU A 419 11.17 -4.35 -5.82
N SER A 420 10.22 -3.56 -6.30
CA SER A 420 9.14 -2.99 -5.50
C SER A 420 7.91 -3.88 -5.59
N VAL A 421 7.21 -4.09 -4.49
CA VAL A 421 6.00 -4.92 -4.46
C VAL A 421 4.93 -4.25 -3.64
N GLU A 422 3.73 -4.20 -4.17
CA GLU A 422 2.51 -3.92 -3.45
C GLU A 422 1.87 -5.25 -3.04
N PRO A 423 2.00 -5.69 -1.78
CA PRO A 423 1.90 -7.11 -1.42
C PRO A 423 0.48 -7.58 -1.10
N TYR A 424 -0.56 -6.93 -1.60
CA TYR A 424 -1.92 -7.34 -1.28
C TYR A 424 -2.69 -7.89 -2.49
N ASP A 425 -3.84 -8.51 -2.21
CA ASP A 425 -4.71 -9.21 -3.15
C ASP A 425 -4.09 -10.44 -3.83
N MET A 426 -2.92 -10.87 -3.42
CA MET A 426 -2.26 -12.05 -3.96
C MET A 426 -2.65 -13.33 -3.20
N THR A 427 -3.33 -14.23 -3.87
CA THR A 427 -3.76 -15.51 -3.32
C THR A 427 -2.92 -16.65 -3.90
N PRO A 428 -2.30 -17.53 -3.10
CA PRO A 428 -2.46 -17.83 -1.67
C PRO A 428 -1.35 -17.28 -0.78
N LEU A 429 -1.15 -16.02 -0.65
CA LEU A 429 -0.04 -15.46 0.09
C LEU A 429 -0.46 -14.82 1.42
N SER A 430 0.45 -14.81 2.37
CA SER A 430 0.47 -13.82 3.41
C SER A 430 1.07 -12.54 2.84
N ASP A 431 0.36 -11.42 2.94
CA ASP A 431 0.78 -10.13 2.39
C ASP A 431 2.16 -9.73 2.95
N LEU A 432 2.39 -9.92 4.25
CA LEU A 432 3.69 -9.62 4.87
C LEU A 432 4.83 -10.54 4.41
N GLU A 433 4.57 -11.81 4.10
CA GLU A 433 5.61 -12.71 3.55
C GLU A 433 6.05 -12.22 2.16
N LEU A 434 5.11 -11.75 1.34
CA LEU A 434 5.44 -11.15 0.05
C LEU A 434 6.17 -9.82 0.22
N ALA A 435 5.73 -8.98 1.14
CA ALA A 435 6.37 -7.70 1.43
C ALA A 435 7.85 -7.87 1.79
N VAL A 436 8.19 -8.81 2.68
CA VAL A 436 9.59 -9.04 3.08
C VAL A 436 10.41 -9.78 2.03
N ALA A 437 9.79 -10.34 1.00
CA ALA A 437 10.47 -10.92 -0.16
C ALA A 437 10.94 -9.85 -1.16
N SER A 438 10.47 -8.61 -1.07
CA SER A 438 10.82 -7.48 -1.94
C SER A 438 12.11 -6.77 -1.49
N ASP A 439 12.60 -5.83 -2.32
CA ASP A 439 13.62 -4.86 -1.91
C ASP A 439 12.97 -3.59 -1.36
N VAL A 440 11.78 -3.25 -1.86
CA VAL A 440 11.01 -2.08 -1.44
C VAL A 440 9.55 -2.51 -1.26
N PRO A 441 9.13 -2.83 -0.03
CA PRO A 441 7.73 -3.06 0.26
C PRO A 441 6.95 -1.74 0.08
N MET A 442 5.95 -1.78 -0.76
CA MET A 442 5.06 -0.67 -1.05
C MET A 442 3.70 -0.93 -0.42
N CYS A 443 2.93 0.09 -0.18
CA CYS A 443 1.57 0.01 0.33
C CYS A 443 0.64 0.95 -0.43
N GLU A 444 -0.65 0.91 -0.12
CA GLU A 444 -1.67 1.75 -0.74
C GLU A 444 -2.56 2.39 0.31
N PHE A 445 -3.01 3.61 0.03
CA PHE A 445 -4.12 4.21 0.76
C PHE A 445 -5.02 5.04 -0.16
N TRP A 446 -6.32 4.89 0.09
CA TRP A 446 -7.37 5.54 -0.69
C TRP A 446 -7.78 6.88 -0.08
N ASN A 447 -8.10 7.85 -0.94
CA ASN A 447 -8.58 9.16 -0.51
C ASN A 447 -9.92 9.01 0.25
N SER A 448 -9.92 9.37 1.52
CA SER A 448 -11.07 9.24 2.40
C SER A 448 -12.27 10.12 2.01
N ARG A 449 -12.08 11.11 1.14
CA ARG A 449 -13.11 12.06 0.69
C ARG A 449 -13.77 11.68 -0.64
N GLY A 450 -13.16 10.83 -1.46
CA GLY A 450 -13.49 10.66 -2.88
C GLY A 450 -14.34 9.45 -3.26
N TYR A 451 -14.77 8.61 -2.31
CA TYR A 451 -15.50 7.40 -2.66
C TYR A 451 -17.00 7.63 -2.81
N ARG A 452 -17.45 7.95 -4.04
CA ARG A 452 -18.86 8.24 -4.35
C ARG A 452 -19.76 7.01 -4.52
N ARG A 453 -19.25 5.78 -4.55
CA ARG A 453 -20.04 4.56 -4.81
C ARG A 453 -20.25 3.63 -3.62
N GLY A 454 -20.26 4.15 -2.41
CA GLY A 454 -20.80 3.45 -1.22
C GLY A 454 -19.99 2.25 -0.72
N GLY A 455 -18.72 2.12 -1.06
CA GLY A 455 -17.82 1.13 -0.51
C GLY A 455 -16.69 1.77 0.30
N ASN A 456 -16.47 1.30 1.50
CA ASN A 456 -15.31 1.69 2.30
C ASN A 456 -14.10 0.89 1.83
N HIS A 457 -13.32 1.41 0.88
CA HIS A 457 -11.99 0.87 0.60
C HIS A 457 -11.03 1.33 1.69
N ASN A 458 -11.09 0.64 2.82
CA ASN A 458 -10.16 0.89 3.91
C ASN A 458 -8.90 0.04 3.72
N THR A 459 -7.87 0.63 3.18
CA THR A 459 -6.55 0.04 2.98
C THR A 459 -5.55 0.35 4.10
N SER A 460 -6.02 0.82 5.26
CA SER A 460 -5.15 1.13 6.40
C SER A 460 -4.30 -0.06 6.88
N PHE A 461 -4.75 -1.30 6.63
CA PHE A 461 -3.94 -2.51 6.86
C PHE A 461 -2.68 -2.52 5.98
N SER A 462 -2.78 -2.15 4.70
CA SER A 462 -1.66 -2.13 3.76
C SER A 462 -0.55 -1.19 4.21
N THR A 463 -0.90 0.02 4.73
CA THR A 463 0.10 0.94 5.30
C THR A 463 0.82 0.33 6.50
N GLY A 464 0.09 -0.41 7.35
CA GLY A 464 0.65 -1.12 8.49
C GLY A 464 1.61 -2.24 8.09
N GLU A 465 1.27 -3.01 7.07
CA GLU A 465 2.08 -4.12 6.54
C GLU A 465 3.34 -3.61 5.83
N GLY A 466 3.20 -2.63 4.91
CA GLY A 466 4.33 -2.05 4.20
C GLY A 466 5.34 -1.39 5.15
N ALA A 467 4.86 -0.63 6.14
CA ALA A 467 5.71 -0.03 7.16
C ALA A 467 6.43 -1.10 8.00
N SER A 468 5.70 -2.10 8.50
CA SER A 468 6.27 -3.19 9.31
C SER A 468 7.35 -3.96 8.55
N ALA A 469 7.08 -4.34 7.29
CA ALA A 469 8.05 -5.03 6.45
C ALA A 469 9.32 -4.19 6.24
N ALA A 470 9.17 -2.89 5.94
CA ALA A 470 10.30 -1.99 5.74
C ALA A 470 11.14 -1.85 7.02
N HIS A 471 10.49 -1.71 8.18
CA HIS A 471 11.19 -1.62 9.48
C HIS A 471 11.98 -2.91 9.78
N LEU A 472 11.38 -4.07 9.59
CA LEU A 472 12.03 -5.37 9.78
C LEU A 472 13.22 -5.59 8.84
N LEU A 473 13.11 -5.12 7.59
CA LEU A 473 14.17 -5.19 6.58
C LEU A 473 15.24 -4.10 6.76
N GLY A 474 14.96 -3.04 7.55
CA GLY A 474 15.85 -1.88 7.69
C GLY A 474 15.80 -0.94 6.48
N GLN A 475 14.72 -0.97 5.72
CA GLN A 475 14.53 -0.06 4.60
C GLN A 475 14.18 1.34 5.10
N ALA A 476 14.87 2.34 4.58
CA ALA A 476 14.63 3.73 4.97
C ALA A 476 13.36 4.30 4.32
N VAL A 477 12.97 3.78 3.16
CA VAL A 477 11.87 4.29 2.34
C VAL A 477 10.70 3.33 2.37
N VAL A 478 9.52 3.87 2.69
CA VAL A 478 8.22 3.20 2.67
C VAL A 478 7.34 3.95 1.68
N PRO A 479 7.32 3.55 0.39
CA PRO A 479 6.45 4.18 -0.58
C PRO A 479 5.02 3.68 -0.43
N ALA A 480 4.08 4.54 -0.83
CA ALA A 480 2.68 4.17 -0.96
C ALA A 480 2.10 4.69 -2.26
N GLU A 481 1.28 3.87 -2.92
CA GLU A 481 0.27 4.39 -3.83
C GLU A 481 -0.64 5.31 -3.01
N SER A 482 -0.68 6.59 -3.38
CA SER A 482 -1.17 7.61 -2.47
C SER A 482 -2.39 8.32 -3.02
N PHE A 483 -3.43 8.42 -2.18
CA PHE A 483 -4.67 9.12 -2.48
C PHE A 483 -5.47 8.50 -3.63
N THR A 484 -5.34 7.21 -3.86
CA THR A 484 -6.14 6.46 -4.81
C THR A 484 -7.62 6.74 -4.57
N THR A 485 -8.40 6.91 -5.62
CA THR A 485 -9.82 7.25 -5.50
C THR A 485 -10.60 6.80 -6.72
N ASN A 486 -11.91 6.68 -6.54
CA ASN A 486 -12.87 6.41 -7.60
C ASN A 486 -13.91 7.54 -7.59
N GLY A 487 -13.69 8.57 -8.41
CA GLY A 487 -14.62 9.68 -8.59
C GLY A 487 -14.21 11.00 -7.94
N ASP A 488 -12.91 11.28 -7.82
CA ASP A 488 -12.39 12.57 -7.37
C ASP A 488 -12.91 13.74 -8.22
N ALA A 489 -12.98 13.56 -9.52
CA ALA A 489 -13.58 14.53 -10.45
C ALA A 489 -12.96 15.94 -10.32
N TRP A 490 -11.62 16.03 -10.16
CA TRP A 490 -10.86 17.28 -9.97
C TRP A 490 -11.30 18.08 -8.73
N THR A 491 -11.67 17.41 -7.62
CA THR A 491 -12.03 18.07 -6.36
C THR A 491 -10.90 18.07 -5.34
N SER A 492 -9.82 17.34 -5.60
CA SER A 492 -8.65 17.31 -4.73
C SER A 492 -7.65 18.40 -5.09
N ASP A 493 -7.10 19.01 -4.05
CA ASP A 493 -5.97 19.95 -4.08
C ASP A 493 -5.04 19.69 -2.89
N PRO A 494 -3.85 20.29 -2.84
CA PRO A 494 -2.90 20.10 -1.75
C PRO A 494 -3.48 20.28 -0.34
N ALA A 495 -4.35 21.27 -0.12
CA ALA A 495 -4.95 21.50 1.18
C ALA A 495 -5.90 20.36 1.59
N THR A 496 -6.70 19.88 0.66
CA THR A 496 -7.72 18.87 0.93
C THR A 496 -7.18 17.49 1.26
N ILE A 497 -5.97 17.16 0.81
CA ILE A 497 -5.33 15.86 1.06
C ILE A 497 -4.28 15.91 2.19
N LYS A 498 -3.97 17.08 2.72
CA LYS A 498 -2.89 17.27 3.70
C LYS A 498 -3.07 16.42 4.96
N ASN A 499 -4.24 16.49 5.60
CA ASN A 499 -4.50 15.74 6.84
C ASN A 499 -4.32 14.23 6.65
N GLN A 500 -4.80 13.69 5.53
CA GLN A 500 -4.62 12.28 5.21
C GLN A 500 -3.16 11.94 4.90
N GLY A 501 -2.43 12.82 4.21
CA GLY A 501 -0.99 12.65 4.00
C GLY A 501 -0.22 12.61 5.32
N GLU A 502 -0.57 13.45 6.27
CA GLU A 502 0.01 13.46 7.62
C GLU A 502 -0.36 12.22 8.44
N TRP A 503 -1.57 11.69 8.24
CA TRP A 503 -1.94 10.39 8.77
C TRP A 503 -1.04 9.28 8.19
N ALA A 504 -0.83 9.27 6.88
CA ALA A 504 0.02 8.27 6.24
C ALA A 504 1.47 8.35 6.76
N TRP A 505 1.99 9.56 7.01
CA TRP A 505 3.29 9.76 7.66
C TRP A 505 3.33 9.17 9.07
N ALA A 506 2.28 9.41 9.87
CA ALA A 506 2.17 8.83 11.20
C ALA A 506 2.00 7.30 11.18
N ALA A 507 1.39 6.75 10.13
CA ALA A 507 1.26 5.31 9.91
C ALA A 507 2.57 4.64 9.44
N GLY A 508 3.59 5.43 9.04
CA GLY A 508 4.91 4.94 8.65
C GLY A 508 5.28 5.15 7.18
N VAL A 509 4.35 5.59 6.34
CA VAL A 509 4.65 5.97 4.95
C VAL A 509 5.59 7.16 4.93
N ASN A 510 6.59 7.15 4.05
CA ASN A 510 7.52 8.26 3.93
C ASN A 510 7.97 8.54 2.48
N ARG A 511 7.20 8.04 1.51
CA ARG A 511 7.26 8.44 0.10
C ARG A 511 5.87 8.30 -0.52
N PHE A 512 5.28 9.41 -0.93
CA PHE A 512 4.06 9.40 -1.71
C PHE A 512 4.37 9.09 -3.17
N MET A 513 3.57 8.19 -3.76
CA MET A 513 3.48 7.92 -5.18
C MET A 513 2.05 8.28 -5.58
N TYR A 514 1.84 9.51 -6.05
CA TYR A 514 0.48 9.99 -6.33
C TYR A 514 -0.22 9.16 -7.39
N HIS A 515 -1.38 8.65 -7.07
CA HIS A 515 -2.28 8.02 -8.02
C HIS A 515 -3.35 9.05 -8.41
N THR A 516 -3.22 9.75 -9.61
CA THR A 516 -2.31 9.38 -10.68
C THR A 516 -1.88 10.59 -11.52
N PHE A 517 -0.73 10.52 -12.15
CA PHE A 517 -0.34 11.41 -13.24
C PHE A 517 -0.59 10.66 -14.56
N VAL A 518 -1.62 11.06 -15.30
CA VAL A 518 -1.89 10.48 -16.62
C VAL A 518 -1.08 11.20 -17.69
N HIS A 519 -0.42 10.45 -18.56
CA HIS A 519 0.28 11.01 -19.71
C HIS A 519 -0.66 11.85 -20.58
N GLN A 520 -0.35 13.14 -20.74
CA GLN A 520 -1.19 14.11 -21.42
C GLN A 520 -0.94 14.11 -22.94
N ALA A 521 -1.38 13.04 -23.63
CA ALA A 521 -1.16 12.84 -25.06
C ALA A 521 -1.97 13.77 -25.98
N LEU A 522 -3.00 14.43 -25.45
CA LEU A 522 -3.84 15.37 -26.20
C LEU A 522 -3.16 16.74 -26.37
N PRO A 523 -3.55 17.55 -27.38
CA PRO A 523 -3.07 18.92 -27.52
C PRO A 523 -3.30 19.75 -26.26
N ASP A 524 -2.36 20.63 -25.89
CA ASP A 524 -2.39 21.46 -24.68
C ASP A 524 -3.59 22.42 -24.61
N SER A 525 -4.28 22.65 -25.73
CA SER A 525 -5.53 23.43 -25.79
C SER A 525 -6.75 22.66 -25.26
N LEU A 526 -6.66 21.36 -25.12
CA LEU A 526 -7.73 20.47 -24.63
C LEU A 526 -7.51 20.11 -23.17
N ARG A 527 -8.03 20.94 -22.27
CA ARG A 527 -7.87 20.80 -20.82
C ARG A 527 -9.19 20.52 -20.13
N PRO A 528 -9.21 19.77 -19.04
CA PRO A 528 -8.09 19.12 -18.35
C PRO A 528 -7.43 17.96 -19.09
N GLY A 529 -8.01 17.40 -20.15
CA GLY A 529 -7.35 16.45 -21.05
C GLY A 529 -7.53 14.98 -20.70
N MET A 530 -6.42 14.23 -20.71
CA MET A 530 -6.43 12.79 -20.46
C MET A 530 -6.62 12.49 -18.97
N THR A 531 -7.39 11.43 -18.69
CA THR A 531 -7.58 10.88 -17.33
C THR A 531 -7.57 9.37 -17.36
N MET A 532 -7.45 8.75 -16.18
CA MET A 532 -7.67 7.32 -15.97
C MET A 532 -9.18 7.01 -15.73
N GLY A 533 -10.08 7.68 -16.46
CA GLY A 533 -11.51 7.60 -16.20
C GLY A 533 -11.87 8.16 -14.81
N PRO A 534 -12.64 7.41 -13.98
CA PRO A 534 -13.00 7.87 -12.63
C PRO A 534 -11.89 7.72 -11.61
N TYR A 535 -10.75 7.08 -11.94
CA TYR A 535 -9.71 6.73 -10.98
C TYR A 535 -8.66 7.83 -10.83
N GLY A 536 -8.16 7.98 -9.61
CA GLY A 536 -7.08 8.88 -9.25
C GLY A 536 -7.50 10.32 -8.96
N VAL A 537 -6.57 11.05 -8.34
CA VAL A 537 -6.73 12.47 -7.96
C VAL A 537 -6.33 13.46 -9.05
N ASN A 538 -6.07 13.01 -10.28
CA ASN A 538 -5.65 13.82 -11.43
C ASN A 538 -4.49 14.79 -11.05
N TRP A 539 -3.34 14.22 -10.68
CA TRP A 539 -2.17 14.94 -10.23
C TRP A 539 -1.20 15.19 -11.38
N ASP A 540 -1.59 16.00 -12.36
CA ASP A 540 -0.88 16.20 -13.62
C ASP A 540 -0.71 17.67 -14.04
N ARG A 541 0.10 17.92 -15.08
CA ARG A 541 0.46 19.26 -15.55
C ARG A 541 -0.71 20.11 -16.07
N ASN A 542 -1.84 19.50 -16.34
CA ASN A 542 -3.03 20.22 -16.81
C ASN A 542 -3.93 20.67 -15.66
N GLN A 543 -3.61 20.32 -14.41
CA GLN A 543 -4.31 20.91 -13.26
C GLN A 543 -4.12 22.43 -13.23
N THR A 544 -5.18 23.12 -12.83
CA THR A 544 -5.18 24.59 -12.74
C THR A 544 -4.08 25.13 -11.84
N TRP A 545 -3.80 24.43 -10.74
CA TRP A 545 -2.83 24.82 -9.70
C TRP A 545 -1.43 24.19 -9.88
N TRP A 546 -1.19 23.36 -10.90
CA TRP A 546 0.06 22.61 -11.05
C TRP A 546 1.31 23.48 -10.96
N TYR A 547 1.33 24.63 -11.63
CA TYR A 547 2.46 25.56 -11.65
C TYR A 547 2.78 26.20 -10.29
N LEU A 548 1.91 26.07 -9.28
CA LEU A 548 2.10 26.47 -7.88
C LEU A 548 2.46 25.29 -6.98
N SER A 549 2.33 24.06 -7.45
CA SER A 549 2.42 22.85 -6.65
C SER A 549 3.80 22.62 -6.02
N ARG A 550 4.85 23.28 -6.51
CA ARG A 550 6.20 23.20 -5.96
C ARG A 550 6.24 23.51 -4.46
N ALA A 551 5.45 24.46 -3.99
CA ALA A 551 5.36 24.80 -2.57
C ALA A 551 4.86 23.63 -1.70
N TYR A 552 3.87 22.89 -2.20
CA TYR A 552 3.40 21.67 -1.54
C TYR A 552 4.43 20.53 -1.64
N HIS A 553 5.03 20.32 -2.80
CA HIS A 553 6.02 19.24 -2.94
C HIS A 553 7.31 19.50 -2.13
N ASP A 554 7.69 20.75 -1.90
CA ASP A 554 8.79 21.09 -0.98
C ASP A 554 8.43 20.74 0.48
N TYR A 555 7.19 20.98 0.92
CA TYR A 555 6.66 20.50 2.20
C TYR A 555 6.75 18.97 2.30
N VAL A 556 6.25 18.28 1.27
CA VAL A 556 6.29 16.81 1.22
C VAL A 556 7.72 16.29 1.28
N ALA A 557 8.63 16.87 0.50
CA ALA A 557 10.03 16.47 0.48
C ALA A 557 10.73 16.68 1.83
N ARG A 558 10.45 17.78 2.57
CA ARG A 558 10.97 18.00 3.92
C ARG A 558 10.44 16.96 4.90
N GLY A 559 9.13 16.70 4.88
CA GLY A 559 8.49 15.70 5.74
C GLY A 559 9.04 14.31 5.48
N GLN A 560 9.08 13.88 4.22
CA GLN A 560 9.61 12.58 3.81
C GLN A 560 11.09 12.44 4.17
N PHE A 561 11.89 13.47 3.97
CA PHE A 561 13.29 13.47 4.38
C PHE A 561 13.44 13.15 5.87
N MET A 562 12.70 13.86 6.73
CA MET A 562 12.78 13.65 8.19
C MET A 562 12.35 12.24 8.59
N LEU A 563 11.31 11.72 7.97
CA LEU A 563 10.77 10.38 8.25
C LEU A 563 11.63 9.23 7.68
N GLN A 564 12.54 9.52 6.76
CA GLN A 564 13.52 8.56 6.24
C GLN A 564 14.78 8.47 7.11
N GLN A 565 14.94 9.32 8.14
CA GLN A 565 16.11 9.30 9.00
C GLN A 565 16.00 8.23 10.09
N GLY A 566 17.15 7.67 10.47
CA GLY A 566 17.22 6.73 11.59
C GLY A 566 16.30 5.53 11.49
N ARG A 567 15.80 5.05 12.63
CA ARG A 567 14.91 3.89 12.76
C ARG A 567 13.60 4.28 13.45
N THR A 568 12.52 3.60 13.12
CA THR A 568 11.24 3.74 13.82
C THR A 568 11.35 3.19 15.23
N VAL A 569 10.70 3.86 16.17
CA VAL A 569 10.52 3.39 17.55
C VAL A 569 9.18 2.70 17.66
N ALA A 570 9.21 1.41 18.03
CA ALA A 570 8.04 0.61 18.35
C ALA A 570 8.35 -0.31 19.53
N ASP A 571 7.37 -0.59 20.36
CA ASP A 571 7.53 -1.39 21.56
C ASP A 571 6.95 -2.81 21.43
N VAL A 572 5.88 -2.96 20.62
CA VAL A 572 5.16 -4.22 20.43
C VAL A 572 5.45 -4.80 19.06
N LEU A 573 5.71 -6.10 19.01
CA LEU A 573 5.79 -6.89 17.79
C LEU A 573 4.66 -7.93 17.78
N TYR A 574 3.77 -7.85 16.81
CA TYR A 574 2.72 -8.85 16.61
C TYR A 574 3.22 -9.93 15.64
N LEU A 575 3.33 -11.17 16.11
CA LEU A 575 3.66 -12.30 15.25
C LEU A 575 2.44 -12.69 14.42
N CYS A 576 2.59 -12.70 13.09
CA CYS A 576 1.55 -13.24 12.23
C CYS A 576 1.47 -14.76 12.33
N PRO A 577 0.28 -15.37 12.14
CA PRO A 577 0.14 -16.81 12.13
C PRO A 577 0.91 -17.46 10.99
N GLU A 578 1.33 -18.70 11.18
CA GLU A 578 1.89 -19.54 10.12
C GLU A 578 0.80 -19.94 9.11
N GLY A 579 1.21 -20.20 7.89
CA GLY A 579 0.34 -20.61 6.80
C GLY A 579 -0.09 -19.44 5.93
N ALA A 580 -0.96 -19.77 4.95
CA ALA A 580 -1.42 -18.85 3.94
C ALA A 580 -2.92 -19.08 3.62
N PRO A 581 -3.55 -18.04 3.15
CA PRO A 581 -3.21 -16.66 3.07
C PRO A 581 -3.44 -15.91 4.39
N HIS A 582 -2.83 -14.76 4.57
CA HIS A 582 -3.02 -13.95 5.77
C HIS A 582 -2.85 -12.46 5.45
N VAL A 583 -3.69 -11.63 6.07
CA VAL A 583 -3.60 -10.17 6.06
C VAL A 583 -3.46 -9.71 7.51
N PHE A 584 -2.44 -8.95 7.81
CA PHE A 584 -2.28 -8.40 9.15
C PHE A 584 -3.28 -7.28 9.40
N ARG A 585 -4.04 -7.42 10.47
CA ARG A 585 -4.87 -6.36 11.02
C ARG A 585 -4.48 -6.13 12.47
N ALA A 586 -4.06 -4.90 12.75
CA ALA A 586 -3.77 -4.52 14.12
C ALA A 586 -5.02 -4.65 14.99
N PRO A 587 -4.89 -4.96 16.29
CA PRO A 587 -6.02 -4.87 17.21
C PRO A 587 -6.64 -3.47 17.12
N ALA A 588 -7.95 -3.38 16.97
CA ALA A 588 -8.67 -2.10 16.89
C ALA A 588 -8.42 -1.26 18.15
N SER A 589 -8.28 -1.92 19.29
CA SER A 589 -7.92 -1.31 20.57
C SER A 589 -6.54 -0.66 20.60
N ALA A 590 -5.61 -1.03 19.71
CA ALA A 590 -4.29 -0.40 19.58
C ALA A 590 -4.34 0.88 18.71
N LEU A 591 -5.50 1.15 18.16
CA LEU A 591 -5.75 2.30 17.31
C LEU A 591 -6.69 3.29 18.02
N GLU A 592 -6.68 4.53 17.55
CA GLU A 592 -7.52 5.61 18.05
C GLU A 592 -7.90 6.56 16.92
N GLY A 593 -8.87 7.43 17.17
CA GLY A 593 -9.38 8.39 16.21
C GLY A 593 -10.84 8.16 15.85
N ASN A 594 -11.49 9.19 15.34
CA ASN A 594 -12.92 9.18 15.01
C ASN A 594 -13.19 8.78 13.54
N ASN A 595 -12.15 8.70 12.73
CA ASN A 595 -12.24 8.32 11.33
C ASN A 595 -11.65 6.90 11.15
N PRO A 596 -12.47 5.89 10.88
CA PRO A 596 -11.98 4.52 10.69
C PRO A 596 -11.11 4.34 9.44
N MET A 597 -11.15 5.29 8.51
CA MET A 597 -10.25 5.31 7.35
C MET A 597 -8.86 5.86 7.67
N LEU A 598 -8.70 6.55 8.79
CA LEU A 598 -7.47 7.20 9.24
C LEU A 598 -7.17 6.82 10.70
N PRO A 599 -6.99 5.52 11.00
CA PRO A 599 -6.74 5.07 12.37
C PRO A 599 -5.32 5.43 12.80
N ASP A 600 -5.18 6.17 13.90
CA ASP A 600 -3.90 6.55 14.48
C ASP A 600 -3.43 5.50 15.51
N ARG A 601 -2.14 5.33 15.68
CA ARG A 601 -1.54 4.39 16.64
C ARG A 601 -1.46 5.03 18.03
N LYS A 602 -1.76 4.25 19.07
CA LYS A 602 -1.61 4.67 20.46
C LYS A 602 -0.17 4.69 20.92
N GLY A 603 0.07 5.23 22.11
CA GLY A 603 1.37 5.55 22.67
C GLY A 603 2.42 4.44 22.81
N TYR A 604 2.07 3.14 22.70
CA TYR A 604 3.00 2.05 22.46
C TYR A 604 2.86 1.60 21.00
N ASN A 605 3.72 2.15 20.14
CA ASN A 605 3.72 1.82 18.72
C ASN A 605 4.09 0.36 18.48
N PHE A 606 3.68 -0.18 17.34
CA PHE A 606 3.83 -1.59 17.01
C PHE A 606 4.21 -1.82 15.55
N ASP A 607 4.74 -3.02 15.29
CA ASP A 607 4.89 -3.59 13.95
C ASP A 607 4.38 -5.03 13.93
N ALA A 608 4.14 -5.56 12.73
CA ALA A 608 3.81 -6.95 12.48
C ALA A 608 5.04 -7.70 11.97
N CYS A 609 5.12 -9.01 12.30
CA CYS A 609 6.22 -9.87 11.92
C CYS A 609 5.70 -11.13 11.21
N PRO A 610 6.03 -11.36 9.93
CA PRO A 610 5.70 -12.63 9.32
C PRO A 610 6.58 -13.76 9.87
N PRO A 611 6.12 -15.03 9.80
CA PRO A 611 6.86 -16.20 10.28
C PRO A 611 8.30 -16.30 9.80
N SER A 612 8.56 -16.02 8.53
CA SER A 612 9.91 -16.08 7.95
C SER A 612 10.92 -15.12 8.61
N MET A 613 10.43 -14.01 9.15
CA MET A 613 11.29 -13.00 9.76
C MET A 613 11.61 -13.34 11.22
N ILE A 614 10.69 -13.95 12.00
CA ILE A 614 10.95 -14.24 13.42
C ILE A 614 12.11 -15.21 13.61
N TYR A 615 12.36 -16.11 12.65
CA TYR A 615 13.52 -17.00 12.67
C TYR A 615 14.86 -16.26 12.61
N LYS A 616 14.90 -15.03 12.10
CA LYS A 616 16.09 -14.17 12.01
C LYS A 616 16.27 -13.31 13.27
N ALA A 617 15.29 -13.27 14.15
CA ALA A 617 15.33 -12.47 15.36
C ALA A 617 16.27 -13.07 16.41
N THR A 618 16.90 -12.19 17.20
CA THR A 618 17.69 -12.51 18.38
C THR A 618 17.23 -11.67 19.56
N VAL A 619 17.80 -11.87 20.75
CA VAL A 619 17.47 -11.06 21.92
C VAL A 619 18.69 -10.29 22.38
N LYS A 620 18.51 -8.99 22.60
CA LYS A 620 19.54 -8.11 23.19
C LYS A 620 18.89 -7.20 24.22
N GLU A 621 19.41 -7.19 25.44
CA GLU A 621 18.90 -6.33 26.55
C GLU A 621 17.38 -6.48 26.77
N GLY A 622 16.87 -7.73 26.72
CA GLY A 622 15.46 -8.03 26.91
C GLY A 622 14.55 -7.62 25.74
N ARG A 623 15.11 -7.25 24.61
CA ARG A 623 14.36 -6.85 23.39
C ARG A 623 14.55 -7.87 22.26
N VAL A 624 13.51 -8.15 21.54
CA VAL A 624 13.57 -8.89 20.27
C VAL A 624 14.18 -7.98 19.20
N VAL A 625 15.31 -8.39 18.62
CA VAL A 625 16.11 -7.56 17.70
C VAL A 625 16.31 -8.29 16.37
N PHE A 626 16.10 -7.58 15.28
CA PHE A 626 16.32 -8.06 13.92
C PHE A 626 17.69 -7.62 13.37
N PRO A 627 18.21 -8.27 12.33
CA PRO A 627 19.47 -7.86 11.68
C PRO A 627 19.51 -6.41 11.21
N SER A 628 18.35 -5.84 10.88
CA SER A 628 18.16 -4.41 10.54
C SER A 628 18.41 -3.45 11.70
N GLY A 629 18.43 -3.97 12.93
CA GLY A 629 18.43 -3.18 14.17
C GLY A 629 17.06 -2.76 14.66
N ALA A 630 15.96 -3.11 13.97
CA ALA A 630 14.61 -2.98 14.52
C ALA A 630 14.49 -3.79 15.80
N SER A 631 13.86 -3.24 16.83
CA SER A 631 13.87 -3.88 18.16
C SER A 631 12.59 -3.59 18.95
N TYR A 632 12.06 -4.62 19.62
CA TYR A 632 10.76 -4.60 20.28
C TYR A 632 10.88 -5.13 21.71
N ARG A 633 10.10 -4.58 22.64
CA ARG A 633 10.09 -4.95 24.06
C ARG A 633 9.16 -6.12 24.36
N LEU A 634 8.09 -6.24 23.57
CA LEU A 634 7.06 -7.24 23.75
C LEU A 634 6.77 -7.96 22.41
N LEU A 635 6.81 -9.27 22.44
CA LEU A 635 6.34 -10.12 21.34
C LEU A 635 4.95 -10.66 21.72
N ALA A 636 3.94 -10.28 20.92
CA ALA A 636 2.57 -10.77 21.07
C ALA A 636 2.29 -11.88 20.05
N LEU A 637 1.92 -13.05 20.55
CA LEU A 637 1.55 -14.20 19.73
C LEU A 637 0.07 -14.06 19.28
N PRO A 638 -0.26 -14.57 18.10
CA PRO A 638 -1.65 -14.65 17.67
C PRO A 638 -2.40 -15.68 18.54
N ARG A 639 -3.70 -15.47 18.71
CA ARG A 639 -4.59 -16.34 19.45
C ARG A 639 -4.91 -17.62 18.65
N PHE A 640 -3.90 -18.45 18.43
CA PHE A 640 -3.99 -19.70 17.70
C PHE A 640 -3.78 -20.89 18.63
N GLU A 641 -4.55 -21.94 18.41
CA GLU A 641 -4.35 -23.22 19.10
C GLU A 641 -3.33 -24.11 18.38
N THR A 642 -2.85 -23.66 17.20
CA THR A 642 -1.89 -24.39 16.38
C THR A 642 -0.60 -23.61 16.21
N MET A 643 0.53 -24.32 16.24
CA MET A 643 1.86 -23.81 15.95
C MET A 643 2.75 -24.98 15.52
N THR A 644 3.65 -24.77 14.55
CA THR A 644 4.62 -25.80 14.20
C THR A 644 5.64 -25.99 15.33
N PRO A 645 6.20 -27.22 15.49
CA PRO A 645 7.28 -27.43 16.46
C PRO A 645 8.46 -26.49 16.27
N GLU A 646 8.82 -26.17 15.03
CA GLU A 646 9.90 -25.26 14.68
C GLU A 646 9.64 -23.85 15.22
N MET A 647 8.46 -23.32 14.97
CA MET A 647 8.07 -21.99 15.46
C MET A 647 8.08 -21.94 16.96
N LEU A 648 7.53 -22.95 17.60
CA LEU A 648 7.47 -23.02 19.06
C LEU A 648 8.87 -23.08 19.68
N ARG A 649 9.79 -23.87 19.10
CA ARG A 649 11.19 -23.89 19.55
C ARG A 649 11.85 -22.50 19.40
N LYS A 650 11.56 -21.78 18.32
CA LYS A 650 12.07 -20.41 18.14
C LYS A 650 11.52 -19.44 19.18
N ILE A 651 10.24 -19.51 19.49
CA ILE A 651 9.63 -18.71 20.57
C ILE A 651 10.32 -19.04 21.91
N MET A 652 10.51 -20.32 22.23
CA MET A 652 11.20 -20.75 23.46
C MET A 652 12.64 -20.22 23.52
N GLU A 653 13.36 -20.26 22.41
CA GLU A 653 14.72 -19.68 22.29
C GLU A 653 14.70 -18.21 22.67
N LEU A 654 13.82 -17.42 22.05
CA LEU A 654 13.71 -15.99 22.31
C LEU A 654 13.40 -15.70 23.79
N VAL A 655 12.46 -16.45 24.39
CA VAL A 655 12.15 -16.29 25.82
C VAL A 655 13.35 -16.68 26.67
N ARG A 656 14.01 -17.80 26.39
CA ARG A 656 15.20 -18.25 27.13
C ARG A 656 16.32 -17.21 27.11
N GLU A 657 16.49 -16.50 25.99
CA GLU A 657 17.49 -15.45 25.83
C GLU A 657 17.12 -14.12 26.49
N GLY A 658 15.85 -13.90 26.85
CA GLY A 658 15.45 -12.72 27.61
C GLY A 658 14.22 -11.97 27.10
N ALA A 659 13.56 -12.43 26.03
CA ALA A 659 12.35 -11.77 25.51
C ALA A 659 11.19 -11.88 26.50
N THR A 660 10.34 -10.84 26.52
CA THR A 660 8.99 -10.91 27.07
C THR A 660 8.02 -11.27 25.96
N VAL A 661 7.36 -12.42 26.11
CA VAL A 661 6.38 -12.92 25.16
C VAL A 661 4.99 -12.99 25.83
N VAL A 662 3.94 -12.59 25.11
CA VAL A 662 2.54 -12.70 25.57
C VAL A 662 1.75 -13.55 24.58
N GLY A 663 1.09 -14.59 25.05
CA GLY A 663 0.32 -15.49 24.21
C GLY A 663 -0.10 -16.78 24.88
N LEU A 664 -1.07 -17.46 24.28
CA LEU A 664 -1.63 -18.71 24.76
C LEU A 664 -0.79 -19.91 24.30
N PRO A 665 -0.77 -21.02 25.06
CA PRO A 665 -0.08 -22.24 24.66
C PRO A 665 -0.78 -22.88 23.45
N PRO A 666 -0.02 -23.29 22.41
CA PRO A 666 -0.57 -24.09 21.33
C PRO A 666 -0.82 -25.53 21.79
N ARG A 667 -1.75 -26.22 21.10
CA ARG A 667 -2.17 -27.57 21.42
C ARG A 667 -1.68 -28.62 20.42
N GLN A 668 -1.45 -28.20 19.17
CA GLN A 668 -1.08 -29.10 18.07
C GLN A 668 -0.42 -28.37 16.92
N SER A 669 0.15 -29.12 15.99
CA SER A 669 0.67 -28.61 14.72
C SER A 669 -0.46 -28.37 13.70
N PRO A 670 -0.41 -27.34 12.83
CA PRO A 670 -1.37 -27.17 11.74
C PRO A 670 -1.08 -28.05 10.53
N SER A 671 0.06 -28.72 10.47
CA SER A 671 0.59 -29.47 9.32
C SER A 671 0.44 -30.98 9.50
N LEU A 672 0.44 -31.72 8.39
CA LEU A 672 0.61 -33.20 8.40
C LEU A 672 2.07 -33.60 8.50
N VAL A 673 3.02 -32.70 8.40
CA VAL A 673 4.46 -33.01 8.52
C VAL A 673 4.72 -33.58 9.92
N GLY A 674 5.20 -34.83 9.97
CA GLY A 674 5.45 -35.51 11.23
C GLY A 674 4.21 -35.94 12.04
N TYR A 675 3.00 -35.81 11.47
CA TYR A 675 1.75 -36.22 12.15
C TYR A 675 1.69 -37.75 12.37
N PRO A 676 1.21 -38.25 13.52
CA PRO A 676 0.70 -37.51 14.69
C PRO A 676 1.77 -37.10 15.72
N ALA A 677 3.03 -37.48 15.56
CA ALA A 677 4.09 -37.22 16.54
C ALA A 677 4.36 -35.72 16.76
N CYS A 678 4.18 -34.89 15.73
CA CYS A 678 4.34 -33.42 15.83
C CYS A 678 3.43 -32.79 16.89
N ASP A 679 2.24 -33.35 17.14
CA ASP A 679 1.31 -32.84 18.15
C ASP A 679 1.81 -33.12 19.57
N ALA A 680 2.32 -34.34 19.81
CA ALA A 680 2.93 -34.67 21.07
C ALA A 680 4.16 -33.81 21.38
N GLU A 681 4.92 -33.46 20.35
CA GLU A 681 6.05 -32.56 20.44
C GLU A 681 5.61 -31.13 20.80
N VAL A 682 4.60 -30.56 20.08
CA VAL A 682 4.05 -29.23 20.40
C VAL A 682 3.56 -29.20 21.85
N GLN A 683 2.81 -30.21 22.30
CA GLN A 683 2.33 -30.30 23.67
C GLN A 683 3.48 -30.38 24.69
N GLY A 684 4.55 -31.13 24.38
CA GLY A 684 5.74 -31.22 25.21
C GLY A 684 6.43 -29.87 25.38
N LEU A 685 6.70 -29.18 24.26
CA LEU A 685 7.31 -27.85 24.24
C LEU A 685 6.43 -26.80 24.92
N ALA A 686 5.09 -26.86 24.70
CA ALA A 686 4.15 -25.97 25.37
C ALA A 686 4.17 -26.14 26.89
N ARG A 687 4.17 -27.39 27.39
CA ARG A 687 4.31 -27.66 28.84
C ARG A 687 5.65 -27.14 29.39
N GLU A 688 6.72 -27.30 28.65
CA GLU A 688 8.04 -26.78 29.06
C GLU A 688 8.01 -25.26 29.22
N LEU A 689 7.40 -24.52 28.29
CA LEU A 689 7.38 -23.06 28.31
C LEU A 689 6.31 -22.48 29.25
N TRP A 690 5.05 -22.95 29.18
CA TRP A 690 3.94 -22.42 29.99
C TRP A 690 3.75 -23.12 31.35
N GLY A 691 4.27 -24.34 31.49
CA GLY A 691 4.08 -25.17 32.70
C GLY A 691 2.97 -26.20 32.55
N GLU A 692 2.80 -27.04 33.54
CA GLU A 692 1.81 -28.14 33.57
C GLU A 692 0.43 -27.72 34.08
N GLY A 693 0.21 -26.48 34.39
CA GLY A 693 -1.08 -25.96 34.87
C GLY A 693 -2.10 -25.69 33.75
N GLY A 694 -3.37 -25.63 34.14
CA GLY A 694 -4.41 -25.09 33.22
C GLY A 694 -4.22 -23.61 32.92
N LEU A 695 -5.10 -23.04 32.09
CA LEU A 695 -5.09 -21.61 31.80
C LEU A 695 -5.47 -20.81 33.07
N PRO A 696 -4.63 -19.92 33.59
CA PRO A 696 -4.96 -19.10 34.76
C PRO A 696 -6.12 -18.13 34.44
N GLU A 697 -7.02 -17.90 35.40
CA GLU A 697 -8.15 -16.96 35.25
C GLU A 697 -7.69 -15.52 34.97
N THR A 698 -6.56 -15.11 35.55
CA THR A 698 -5.92 -13.82 35.36
C THR A 698 -4.57 -13.99 34.69
N LEU A 699 -3.98 -12.88 34.22
CA LEU A 699 -2.64 -12.91 33.65
C LEU A 699 -1.62 -13.47 34.66
N ALA A 700 -0.96 -14.52 34.27
CA ALA A 700 0.21 -15.08 34.97
C ALA A 700 1.47 -14.83 34.16
N ALA A 701 2.60 -14.76 34.84
CA ALA A 701 3.91 -14.65 34.22
C ALA A 701 4.82 -15.77 34.75
N ARG A 702 5.49 -16.46 33.85
CA ARG A 702 6.47 -17.49 34.19
C ARG A 702 7.84 -17.11 33.62
N ALA A 703 8.83 -17.08 34.42
CA ALA A 703 10.22 -16.96 34.00
C ALA A 703 10.68 -18.23 33.28
N PHE A 704 11.36 -18.05 32.13
CA PHE A 704 11.98 -19.12 31.38
C PHE A 704 13.33 -18.63 30.82
N GLY A 705 14.40 -19.16 31.35
CA GLY A 705 15.72 -18.61 31.10
C GLY A 705 15.87 -17.18 31.65
N LYS A 706 16.22 -16.22 30.80
CA LYS A 706 16.37 -14.80 31.14
C LYS A 706 15.11 -13.97 30.89
N GLY A 707 14.13 -14.53 30.19
CA GLY A 707 12.89 -13.85 29.83
C GLY A 707 11.67 -14.41 30.54
N LYS A 708 10.52 -14.09 30.04
CA LYS A 708 9.23 -14.52 30.58
C LYS A 708 8.16 -14.70 29.52
N ILE A 709 7.27 -15.67 29.76
CA ILE A 709 6.00 -15.83 29.05
C ILE A 709 4.87 -15.31 29.94
N VAL A 710 3.92 -14.59 29.34
CA VAL A 710 2.74 -14.04 30.00
C VAL A 710 1.50 -14.64 29.32
N TRP A 711 0.61 -15.25 30.11
CA TRP A 711 -0.62 -15.89 29.59
C TRP A 711 -1.75 -15.87 30.61
N GLY A 712 -2.95 -16.24 30.20
CA GLY A 712 -4.14 -16.37 31.06
C GLY A 712 -5.43 -16.22 30.25
N GLU A 713 -6.60 -16.53 30.87
CA GLU A 713 -7.92 -16.41 30.22
C GLU A 713 -8.22 -14.97 29.77
N GLU A 714 -7.62 -13.99 30.45
CA GLU A 714 -7.77 -12.58 30.05
C GLU A 714 -7.32 -12.33 28.60
N LEU A 715 -6.37 -13.10 28.06
CA LEU A 715 -5.96 -13.01 26.65
C LEU A 715 -7.04 -13.50 25.68
N GLN A 716 -7.93 -14.39 26.14
CA GLN A 716 -9.09 -14.84 25.34
C GLN A 716 -10.29 -13.93 25.52
N SER A 717 -10.68 -13.67 26.77
CA SER A 717 -11.86 -12.88 27.11
C SER A 717 -11.76 -11.41 26.70
N ARG A 718 -10.54 -10.89 26.64
CA ARG A 718 -10.22 -9.52 26.17
C ARG A 718 -9.38 -9.55 24.89
N ALA A 719 -9.59 -10.52 24.01
CA ALA A 719 -8.95 -10.52 22.72
C ALA A 719 -9.59 -9.48 21.79
N ASP A 720 -8.78 -8.93 20.92
CA ASP A 720 -9.19 -8.01 19.86
C ASP A 720 -8.68 -8.55 18.52
N GLY A 721 -9.59 -9.20 17.81
CA GLY A 721 -9.19 -9.99 16.65
C GLY A 721 -8.29 -11.16 17.03
N LEU A 722 -7.13 -11.23 16.39
CA LEU A 722 -6.14 -12.29 16.63
C LEU A 722 -5.23 -12.05 17.83
N TYR A 723 -5.26 -10.87 18.43
CA TYR A 723 -4.25 -10.45 19.41
C TYR A 723 -4.86 -10.05 20.75
N PRO A 724 -4.04 -9.96 21.81
CA PRO A 724 -4.47 -9.37 23.06
C PRO A 724 -4.94 -7.93 22.89
N HIS A 725 -5.94 -7.53 23.66
CA HIS A 725 -6.37 -6.14 23.72
C HIS A 725 -5.21 -5.21 24.11
N TYR A 726 -5.17 -4.01 23.52
CA TYR A 726 -4.10 -3.04 23.78
C TYR A 726 -3.86 -2.76 25.27
N ASP A 727 -4.91 -2.61 26.08
CA ASP A 727 -4.74 -2.33 27.51
C ASP A 727 -3.98 -3.42 28.25
N VAL A 728 -4.08 -4.67 27.78
CA VAL A 728 -3.33 -5.80 28.35
C VAL A 728 -1.84 -5.67 28.02
N THR A 729 -1.51 -5.42 26.76
CA THR A 729 -0.12 -5.21 26.35
C THR A 729 0.47 -3.93 26.93
N ALA A 730 -0.31 -2.85 26.98
CA ALA A 730 0.11 -1.58 27.59
C ALA A 730 0.36 -1.71 29.09
N LYS A 731 -0.44 -2.49 29.81
CA LYS A 731 -0.22 -2.77 31.24
C LYS A 731 1.09 -3.50 31.47
N ILE A 732 1.40 -4.52 30.66
CA ILE A 732 2.67 -5.27 30.75
C ILE A 732 3.87 -4.34 30.49
N LEU A 733 3.75 -3.42 29.52
CA LEU A 733 4.81 -2.47 29.18
C LEU A 733 4.94 -1.36 30.18
N SER A 734 3.85 -0.86 30.76
CA SER A 734 3.86 0.27 31.72
C SER A 734 4.63 -0.03 33.00
N ASP A 735 4.77 -1.31 33.36
CA ASP A 735 5.63 -1.73 34.48
C ASP A 735 7.13 -1.53 34.19
N VAL A 736 7.50 -1.36 32.91
CA VAL A 736 8.89 -1.28 32.47
C VAL A 736 9.23 0.07 31.87
N ILE A 737 8.30 0.67 31.12
CA ILE A 737 8.54 1.92 30.40
C ILE A 737 7.24 2.67 30.15
N PRO A 738 7.21 4.01 30.21
CA PRO A 738 6.05 4.81 29.86
C PRO A 738 5.78 4.75 28.33
N PRO A 739 4.57 5.14 27.90
CA PRO A 739 4.26 5.32 26.48
C PRO A 739 5.27 6.25 25.78
N ASP A 740 5.50 6.03 24.50
CA ASP A 740 6.47 6.81 23.73
C ASP A 740 6.03 8.27 23.54
N PHE A 741 4.73 8.46 23.32
CA PHE A 741 4.10 9.77 23.20
C PHE A 741 2.68 9.73 23.77
N VAL A 742 2.29 10.83 24.44
CA VAL A 742 0.92 11.07 24.89
C VAL A 742 0.57 12.54 24.69
N SER A 743 -0.60 12.81 24.14
CA SER A 743 -1.20 14.13 24.07
C SER A 743 -2.27 14.26 25.15
N SER A 744 -2.26 15.36 25.92
CA SER A 744 -3.22 15.56 27.01
C SER A 744 -4.68 15.66 26.54
N THR A 745 -4.91 16.01 25.27
CA THR A 745 -6.25 16.08 24.66
C THR A 745 -6.59 14.85 23.82
N GLY A 746 -5.62 13.99 23.52
CA GLY A 746 -5.82 12.87 22.62
C GLY A 746 -6.06 13.23 21.14
N ASN A 747 -5.78 14.47 20.74
CA ASN A 747 -6.11 14.98 19.39
C ASN A 747 -4.89 15.11 18.46
N VAL A 748 -3.76 14.51 18.82
CA VAL A 748 -2.50 14.60 18.09
C VAL A 748 -2.01 13.18 17.77
N ARG A 749 -1.76 12.92 16.49
CA ARG A 749 -1.08 11.71 16.02
C ARG A 749 0.43 11.90 16.04
N TYR A 750 1.19 10.80 16.05
CA TYR A 750 2.64 10.90 16.08
C TYR A 750 3.33 9.78 15.32
N MET A 751 4.60 10.01 14.96
CA MET A 751 5.58 9.01 14.52
C MET A 751 6.94 9.37 15.13
N HIS A 752 7.64 8.40 15.69
CA HIS A 752 8.97 8.58 16.30
C HIS A 752 10.06 7.88 15.49
N ARG A 753 11.10 8.64 15.14
CA ARG A 753 12.33 8.15 14.51
C ARG A 753 13.51 8.44 15.42
N THR A 754 14.40 7.47 15.63
CA THR A 754 15.59 7.62 16.46
C THR A 754 16.87 7.40 15.67
N MET A 755 17.89 8.21 15.93
CA MET A 755 19.26 8.10 15.48
C MET A 755 20.18 8.00 16.70
N THR A 756 21.51 7.97 16.52
CA THR A 756 22.45 7.80 17.64
C THR A 756 22.26 8.84 18.75
N ASP A 757 22.16 10.12 18.39
CA ASP A 757 22.02 11.22 19.35
C ASP A 757 20.82 12.15 19.06
N VAL A 758 19.94 11.75 18.13
CA VAL A 758 18.81 12.57 17.67
C VAL A 758 17.53 11.75 17.74
N ASP A 759 16.50 12.35 18.30
CA ASP A 759 15.14 11.83 18.27
C ASP A 759 14.23 12.81 17.53
N ILE A 760 13.42 12.29 16.63
CA ILE A 760 12.56 13.04 15.73
C ILE A 760 11.13 12.54 15.90
N TYR A 761 10.27 13.37 16.45
CA TYR A 761 8.83 13.09 16.49
C TYR A 761 8.14 13.94 15.44
N PHE A 762 7.46 13.31 14.51
CA PHE A 762 6.42 13.96 13.74
C PHE A 762 5.16 14.00 14.59
N VAL A 763 4.53 15.17 14.71
CA VAL A 763 3.27 15.37 15.45
C VAL A 763 2.31 16.17 14.59
N SER A 764 1.04 15.76 14.55
CA SER A 764 0.04 16.41 13.70
C SER A 764 -1.34 16.41 14.33
N ASN A 765 -2.02 17.52 14.17
CA ASN A 765 -3.42 17.70 14.54
C ASN A 765 -4.30 16.81 13.66
N ARG A 766 -5.04 15.87 14.26
CA ARG A 766 -5.94 14.97 13.54
C ARG A 766 -7.38 15.45 13.44
N THR A 767 -7.64 16.63 13.95
CA THR A 767 -8.97 17.25 13.93
C THR A 767 -9.04 18.36 12.88
N GLY A 768 -10.19 18.64 12.37
CA GLY A 768 -10.41 19.81 11.49
C GLY A 768 -10.58 21.12 12.27
N GLN A 769 -10.04 21.26 13.46
CA GLN A 769 -10.12 22.43 14.33
C GLN A 769 -8.76 22.73 14.98
N PRO A 770 -8.42 23.97 15.33
CA PRO A 770 -7.21 24.27 16.08
C PRO A 770 -7.14 23.51 17.40
N VAL A 771 -5.96 23.03 17.78
CA VAL A 771 -5.74 22.22 18.98
C VAL A 771 -4.62 22.81 19.84
N ARG A 772 -4.90 23.00 21.13
CA ARG A 772 -3.89 23.28 22.17
C ARG A 772 -3.81 22.10 23.11
N THR A 773 -2.61 21.60 23.33
CA THR A 773 -2.38 20.41 24.15
C THR A 773 -1.00 20.44 24.81
N VAL A 774 -0.78 19.54 25.74
CA VAL A 774 0.57 19.23 26.22
C VAL A 774 0.97 17.90 25.65
N GLY A 775 2.03 17.86 24.83
CA GLY A 775 2.65 16.64 24.34
C GLY A 775 3.71 16.16 25.32
N THR A 776 3.62 14.91 25.77
CA THR A 776 4.63 14.26 26.63
C THR A 776 5.39 13.23 25.83
N PHE A 777 6.68 13.40 25.72
CA PHE A 777 7.62 12.62 24.91
C PHE A 777 8.54 11.78 25.80
N ARG A 778 8.83 10.54 25.42
CA ARG A 778 9.72 9.63 26.14
C ARG A 778 11.20 9.94 25.87
N ILE A 779 11.57 11.18 26.05
CA ILE A 779 12.92 11.73 25.90
C ILE A 779 13.17 12.68 27.05
N SER A 780 14.40 12.76 27.54
CA SER A 780 14.81 13.71 28.58
C SER A 780 16.21 14.26 28.34
N GLY A 781 16.53 15.35 29.01
CA GLY A 781 17.84 15.98 28.99
C GLY A 781 18.23 16.68 27.68
N LYS A 782 17.28 16.83 26.76
CA LYS A 782 17.48 17.49 25.46
C LYS A 782 16.58 18.72 25.29
N GLN A 783 17.09 19.73 24.59
CA GLN A 783 16.33 20.91 24.18
C GLN A 783 15.38 20.54 23.04
N PRO A 784 14.06 20.70 23.19
CA PRO A 784 13.13 20.49 22.07
C PRO A 784 13.23 21.63 21.05
N GLU A 785 13.17 21.27 19.77
CA GLU A 785 13.11 22.20 18.65
C GLU A 785 11.89 21.87 17.78
N LEU A 786 11.16 22.90 17.31
CA LEU A 786 10.09 22.73 16.33
C LEU A 786 10.64 23.00 14.91
N TRP A 787 10.48 22.03 14.02
CA TRP A 787 10.83 22.13 12.62
C TRP A 787 9.57 22.04 11.76
N ASN A 788 9.19 23.19 11.17
CA ASN A 788 7.96 23.29 10.39
C ASN A 788 8.22 22.96 8.91
N PRO A 789 7.66 21.87 8.38
CA PRO A 789 7.93 21.44 7.00
C PRO A 789 7.31 22.36 5.94
N VAL A 790 6.23 23.08 6.26
CA VAL A 790 5.59 24.04 5.32
C VAL A 790 6.53 25.22 5.09
N THR A 791 7.05 25.81 6.15
CA THR A 791 7.84 27.05 6.09
C THR A 791 9.35 26.81 6.01
N GLY A 792 9.83 25.59 6.34
CA GLY A 792 11.25 25.27 6.49
C GLY A 792 11.90 25.90 7.74
N ARG A 793 11.13 26.54 8.62
CA ARG A 793 11.65 27.18 9.84
C ARG A 793 11.98 26.14 10.91
N MET A 794 13.06 26.42 11.64
CA MET A 794 13.52 25.65 12.79
C MET A 794 13.64 26.61 13.98
N ILE A 795 12.92 26.35 15.06
CA ILE A 795 12.93 27.19 16.26
C ILE A 795 13.11 26.34 17.52
N ALA A 796 13.83 26.84 18.51
CA ALA A 796 13.89 26.22 19.81
C ALA A 796 12.57 26.48 20.57
N LEU A 797 12.12 25.49 21.32
CA LEU A 797 10.96 25.62 22.20
C LEU A 797 11.45 25.83 23.64
N PRO A 798 11.40 27.07 24.19
CA PRO A 798 11.94 27.37 25.49
C PRO A 798 11.07 26.89 26.65
N GLU A 799 9.76 26.72 26.43
CA GLU A 799 8.79 26.30 27.44
C GLU A 799 8.60 24.77 27.36
N TYR A 800 9.19 24.06 28.31
CA TYR A 800 9.02 22.60 28.47
C TYR A 800 9.34 22.20 29.92
N ALA A 801 8.87 21.03 30.32
CA ALA A 801 9.22 20.41 31.59
C ALA A 801 9.92 19.08 31.33
N ASP A 802 11.02 18.82 32.04
CA ASP A 802 11.78 17.56 31.99
C ASP A 802 11.68 16.88 33.37
N ASP A 803 10.99 15.75 33.45
CA ASP A 803 10.79 14.97 34.67
C ASP A 803 10.81 13.47 34.39
N LYS A 804 11.59 12.74 35.18
CA LYS A 804 11.62 11.27 35.22
C LYS A 804 11.78 10.59 33.87
N GLY A 805 12.60 11.16 32.97
CA GLY A 805 12.86 10.58 31.66
C GLY A 805 11.86 10.98 30.56
N LEU A 806 10.97 11.93 30.88
CA LEU A 806 9.95 12.45 29.99
C LEU A 806 10.10 13.96 29.80
N THR A 807 9.86 14.45 28.62
CA THR A 807 9.75 15.88 28.32
C THR A 807 8.31 16.24 27.95
N SER A 808 7.70 17.15 28.69
CA SER A 808 6.36 17.69 28.43
C SER A 808 6.45 19.07 27.81
N ILE A 809 5.76 19.30 26.70
CA ILE A 809 5.85 20.52 25.90
C ILE A 809 4.44 21.04 25.61
N PRO A 810 4.11 22.30 25.94
CA PRO A 810 2.91 22.94 25.43
C PRO A 810 3.01 23.08 23.90
N LEU A 811 2.02 22.58 23.19
CA LEU A 811 1.93 22.57 21.74
C LEU A 811 0.65 23.28 21.29
N ASP A 812 0.76 24.02 20.19
CA ASP A 812 -0.34 24.75 19.55
C ASP A 812 -0.37 24.40 18.07
N PHE A 813 -1.50 23.99 17.56
CA PHE A 813 -1.69 23.57 16.17
C PHE A 813 -2.84 24.36 15.54
N ASP A 814 -2.63 24.88 14.37
CA ASP A 814 -3.68 25.34 13.48
C ASP A 814 -4.45 24.15 12.89
N VAL A 815 -5.47 24.43 12.06
CA VAL A 815 -6.26 23.40 11.37
C VAL A 815 -5.33 22.57 10.48
N ASP A 816 -5.42 21.25 10.59
CA ASP A 816 -4.60 20.30 9.81
C ASP A 816 -3.09 20.62 9.82
N GLU A 817 -2.56 21.16 10.92
CA GLU A 817 -1.14 21.46 11.05
C GLU A 817 -0.35 20.29 11.64
N GLY A 818 0.80 20.00 11.01
CA GLY A 818 1.78 19.05 11.49
C GLY A 818 3.20 19.62 11.40
N TYR A 819 4.05 19.26 12.38
CA TYR A 819 5.45 19.64 12.42
C TYR A 819 6.30 18.58 13.14
N PHE A 820 7.61 18.76 13.10
CA PHE A 820 8.54 17.88 13.78
C PHE A 820 8.99 18.48 15.11
N ILE A 821 9.02 17.68 16.17
CA ILE A 821 9.71 17.98 17.41
C ILE A 821 11.04 17.20 17.41
N VAL A 822 12.14 17.93 17.40
CA VAL A 822 13.49 17.37 17.25
C VAL A 822 14.27 17.57 18.54
N PHE A 823 14.81 16.47 19.07
CA PHE A 823 15.64 16.44 20.27
C PHE A 823 17.07 16.05 19.88
N ARG A 824 17.99 17.02 19.82
CA ARG A 824 19.37 16.80 19.34
C ARG A 824 20.43 17.60 20.11
N LYS A 825 20.04 18.61 20.84
CA LYS A 825 20.93 19.46 21.64
C LYS A 825 20.68 19.24 23.13
N LYS A 826 21.70 19.34 23.95
CA LYS A 826 21.56 19.30 25.41
C LYS A 826 20.59 20.37 25.90
N ALA A 827 19.80 20.01 26.91
CA ALA A 827 18.86 20.92 27.56
C ALA A 827 19.55 22.24 27.97
N ARG A 828 18.87 23.35 27.76
CA ARG A 828 19.29 24.67 28.24
C ARG A 828 18.45 25.08 29.44
N LYS A 829 18.91 26.08 30.17
CA LYS A 829 18.14 26.66 31.28
C LYS A 829 16.80 27.16 30.70
N GLN A 830 15.73 26.70 31.30
CA GLN A 830 14.38 27.10 30.92
C GLN A 830 14.18 28.60 31.10
N THR A 831 13.40 29.19 30.23
CA THR A 831 12.99 30.60 30.29
C THR A 831 11.49 30.69 30.52
N THR A 832 11.02 31.85 30.96
CA THR A 832 9.59 32.15 31.16
C THR A 832 8.87 32.49 29.83
N THR A 833 9.56 32.36 28.69
CA THR A 833 9.05 32.69 27.37
C THR A 833 8.17 31.54 26.84
N THR A 834 7.00 31.86 26.37
CA THR A 834 6.06 30.88 25.75
C THR A 834 6.55 30.40 24.40
N ASN A 835 6.21 29.14 24.04
CA ASN A 835 6.58 28.52 22.75
C ASN A 835 5.87 29.17 21.57
N PHE A 836 4.64 29.61 21.76
CA PHE A 836 3.78 30.11 20.69
C PHE A 836 3.27 31.52 21.02
N SER A 837 3.41 32.45 20.07
CA SER A 837 2.86 33.80 20.15
C SER A 837 1.39 33.79 19.67
N ARG A 838 0.62 34.74 20.23
CA ARG A 838 -0.73 34.97 19.71
C ARG A 838 -0.70 36.00 18.61
N THR A 839 -1.40 35.71 17.53
CA THR A 839 -1.60 36.70 16.46
C THR A 839 -2.69 37.67 16.81
N ALA A 840 -2.48 38.95 16.48
CA ALA A 840 -3.50 40.00 16.60
C ALA A 840 -3.68 40.69 15.25
N THR A 841 -4.92 41.06 14.94
CA THR A 841 -5.25 41.81 13.72
C THR A 841 -4.87 43.29 13.92
N LEU A 842 -4.07 43.80 12.98
CA LEU A 842 -3.69 45.22 12.94
C LEU A 842 -4.66 46.02 12.05
N ALA A 843 -5.03 45.44 10.90
CA ALA A 843 -5.98 46.07 9.96
C ALA A 843 -6.63 45.01 9.05
N THR A 844 -7.81 45.33 8.57
CA THR A 844 -8.49 44.58 7.49
C THR A 844 -8.39 45.40 6.19
N LEU A 845 -8.10 44.75 5.08
CA LEU A 845 -8.07 45.37 3.75
C LEU A 845 -9.48 45.34 3.14
N ASP A 846 -10.28 46.32 3.44
CA ASP A 846 -11.73 46.42 3.13
C ASP A 846 -12.06 47.28 1.89
N LYS A 847 -11.03 47.88 1.25
CA LYS A 847 -11.24 48.63 0.01
C LYS A 847 -11.61 47.72 -1.15
N PRO A 848 -12.26 48.24 -2.21
CA PRO A 848 -12.54 47.47 -3.41
C PRO A 848 -11.28 46.87 -4.05
N TRP A 849 -11.46 45.69 -4.61
CA TRP A 849 -10.41 44.94 -5.31
C TRP A 849 -10.63 45.02 -6.82
N THR A 850 -9.58 45.32 -7.58
CA THR A 850 -9.58 45.11 -9.03
C THR A 850 -9.20 43.66 -9.28
N VAL A 851 -10.12 42.89 -9.91
CA VAL A 851 -9.93 41.47 -10.20
C VAL A 851 -9.87 41.26 -11.70
N SER A 852 -8.90 40.49 -12.17
CA SER A 852 -8.78 40.12 -13.59
C SER A 852 -8.80 38.58 -13.72
N PHE A 853 -9.60 38.12 -14.69
CA PHE A 853 -9.73 36.72 -15.08
C PHE A 853 -9.17 36.53 -16.48
N ASP A 854 -8.90 35.31 -16.90
CA ASP A 854 -8.53 34.99 -18.26
C ASP A 854 -9.80 34.82 -19.15
N PRO A 855 -10.01 35.69 -20.16
CA PRO A 855 -11.15 35.57 -21.06
C PRO A 855 -11.21 34.27 -21.86
N LYS A 856 -10.06 33.60 -22.06
CA LYS A 856 -10.02 32.29 -22.72
C LYS A 856 -10.79 31.20 -21.96
N TRP A 857 -11.01 31.40 -20.66
CA TRP A 857 -11.77 30.49 -19.80
C TRP A 857 -13.14 31.08 -19.41
N GLY A 858 -13.56 32.13 -20.11
CA GLY A 858 -14.89 32.74 -19.97
C GLY A 858 -15.03 33.81 -18.91
N GLY A 859 -13.98 34.17 -18.18
CA GLY A 859 -14.01 35.22 -17.19
C GLY A 859 -13.78 36.62 -17.77
N PRO A 860 -14.24 37.71 -17.12
CA PRO A 860 -13.99 39.09 -17.57
C PRO A 860 -12.52 39.48 -17.41
N ALA A 861 -11.98 40.24 -18.36
CA ALA A 861 -10.58 40.69 -18.31
C ALA A 861 -10.29 41.60 -17.09
N SER A 862 -11.31 42.34 -16.62
CA SER A 862 -11.23 43.16 -15.41
C SER A 862 -12.62 43.47 -14.86
N ILE A 863 -12.75 43.40 -13.56
CA ILE A 863 -13.95 43.75 -12.82
C ILE A 863 -13.57 44.28 -11.42
N VAL A 864 -14.46 45.08 -10.82
CA VAL A 864 -14.26 45.54 -9.43
C VAL A 864 -15.14 44.72 -8.50
N PHE A 865 -14.51 44.17 -7.45
CA PHE A 865 -15.19 43.52 -6.31
C PHE A 865 -15.21 44.51 -5.16
N ASP A 866 -16.36 45.03 -4.83
CA ASP A 866 -16.54 45.93 -3.67
C ASP A 866 -16.24 45.19 -2.35
N THR A 867 -16.55 43.90 -2.32
CA THR A 867 -16.25 42.99 -1.21
C THR A 867 -15.77 41.65 -1.76
N LEU A 868 -14.88 40.98 -1.04
CA LEU A 868 -14.45 39.62 -1.39
C LEU A 868 -15.63 38.66 -1.24
N ALA A 869 -15.80 37.79 -2.24
CA ALA A 869 -16.91 36.84 -2.29
C ALA A 869 -16.51 35.56 -3.00
N ASP A 870 -17.24 34.50 -2.71
CA ASP A 870 -17.16 33.23 -3.42
C ASP A 870 -17.63 33.37 -4.88
N TRP A 871 -16.83 32.98 -5.84
CA TRP A 871 -17.14 33.12 -7.27
C TRP A 871 -18.45 32.41 -7.66
N ARG A 872 -18.78 31.27 -7.04
CA ARG A 872 -20.02 30.50 -7.35
C ARG A 872 -21.30 31.28 -7.08
N THR A 873 -21.24 32.34 -6.25
CA THR A 873 -22.38 33.19 -5.90
C THR A 873 -22.47 34.46 -6.77
N HIS A 874 -21.48 34.67 -7.64
CA HIS A 874 -21.41 35.86 -8.46
C HIS A 874 -22.50 35.84 -9.55
N PRO A 875 -23.17 36.98 -9.87
CA PRO A 875 -24.22 37.05 -10.88
C PRO A 875 -23.71 36.85 -12.32
N ASP A 876 -22.47 37.20 -12.60
CA ASP A 876 -21.82 36.97 -13.90
C ASP A 876 -21.50 35.48 -14.04
N GLU A 877 -22.10 34.80 -15.03
CA GLU A 877 -21.88 33.36 -15.28
C GLU A 877 -20.44 33.05 -15.67
N GLY A 878 -19.73 33.99 -16.31
CA GLY A 878 -18.33 33.86 -16.62
C GLY A 878 -17.46 33.72 -15.37
N ILE A 879 -17.85 34.35 -14.25
CA ILE A 879 -17.19 34.25 -12.95
C ILE A 879 -17.73 33.05 -12.16
N LYS A 880 -19.05 32.88 -12.14
CA LYS A 880 -19.73 31.79 -11.42
C LYS A 880 -19.18 30.40 -11.80
N TYR A 881 -18.94 30.20 -13.06
CA TYR A 881 -18.41 28.94 -13.61
C TYR A 881 -16.92 29.00 -13.92
N TYR A 882 -16.20 30.01 -13.48
CA TYR A 882 -14.78 30.15 -13.82
C TYR A 882 -13.91 29.06 -13.19
N SER A 883 -12.98 28.55 -13.98
CA SER A 883 -11.85 27.74 -13.50
C SER A 883 -10.56 28.26 -14.12
N GLY A 884 -9.54 28.39 -13.28
CA GLY A 884 -8.24 28.95 -13.65
C GLY A 884 -7.76 29.99 -12.65
N THR A 885 -6.91 30.88 -13.14
CA THR A 885 -6.22 31.90 -12.31
C THR A 885 -6.93 33.24 -12.38
N ALA A 886 -7.08 33.89 -11.23
CA ALA A 886 -7.54 35.27 -11.12
C ALA A 886 -6.54 36.11 -10.31
N PHE A 887 -6.36 37.37 -10.69
CA PHE A 887 -5.46 38.31 -10.03
C PHE A 887 -6.27 39.39 -9.31
N TYR A 888 -6.10 39.47 -7.99
CA TYR A 888 -6.69 40.47 -7.12
C TYR A 888 -5.67 41.56 -6.83
N ARG A 889 -5.99 42.81 -7.08
CA ARG A 889 -5.09 43.94 -6.88
C ARG A 889 -5.75 45.00 -6.01
N GLN A 890 -4.98 45.51 -5.04
CA GLN A 890 -5.41 46.62 -4.18
C GLN A 890 -4.16 47.40 -3.72
N SER A 891 -4.32 48.70 -3.44
CA SER A 891 -3.30 49.50 -2.76
C SER A 891 -3.73 49.85 -1.33
N PHE A 892 -2.79 49.85 -0.41
CA PHE A 892 -3.06 50.19 1.00
C PHE A 892 -1.91 50.96 1.66
N ASP A 893 -2.23 51.69 2.69
CA ASP A 893 -1.27 52.31 3.59
C ASP A 893 -1.18 51.48 4.89
N MET A 894 0.01 51.35 5.44
CA MET A 894 0.21 50.69 6.71
C MET A 894 -0.31 51.54 7.86
N PRO A 895 -1.11 50.97 8.78
CA PRO A 895 -1.43 51.63 10.04
C PRO A 895 -0.17 51.71 10.94
N ASP A 896 -0.23 52.63 11.92
CA ASP A 896 0.83 52.71 12.95
C ASP A 896 0.90 51.39 13.73
N HIS A 897 2.11 50.95 13.94
CA HIS A 897 2.38 49.71 14.66
C HIS A 897 3.70 49.75 15.42
N GLU A 898 3.87 48.86 16.39
CA GLU A 898 5.08 48.71 17.17
C GLU A 898 6.27 48.31 16.28
N LYS A 899 7.41 48.98 16.44
CA LYS A 899 8.62 48.63 15.66
C LYS A 899 9.19 47.28 16.09
N GLY A 900 9.61 46.51 15.11
CA GLY A 900 10.28 45.21 15.34
C GLY A 900 9.35 44.02 15.52
N VAL A 901 8.02 44.22 15.40
CA VAL A 901 7.08 43.08 15.31
C VAL A 901 7.16 42.40 13.94
N VAL A 902 6.88 41.13 13.92
CA VAL A 902 6.76 40.35 12.65
C VAL A 902 5.35 40.54 12.12
N LEU A 903 5.24 40.99 10.89
CA LEU A 903 3.99 41.29 10.21
C LEU A 903 3.68 40.20 9.17
N TYR A 904 2.43 39.78 9.16
CA TYR A 904 1.92 38.85 8.16
C TYR A 904 0.70 39.41 7.43
N LEU A 905 0.55 39.03 6.18
CA LEU A 905 -0.71 39.16 5.43
C LEU A 905 -1.43 37.82 5.56
N ASP A 906 -2.58 37.84 6.22
CA ASP A 906 -3.48 36.70 6.38
C ASP A 906 -4.62 36.87 5.37
N LEU A 907 -4.74 35.89 4.46
CA LEU A 907 -5.71 35.92 3.35
C LEU A 907 -7.10 35.46 3.81
N GLY A 908 -7.24 35.03 5.06
CA GLY A 908 -8.48 34.45 5.56
C GLY A 908 -8.76 33.10 4.88
N LYS A 909 -9.75 33.06 4.01
CA LYS A 909 -10.10 31.82 3.28
C LYS A 909 -9.80 31.94 1.78
N VAL A 910 -9.02 30.99 1.29
CA VAL A 910 -8.65 30.86 -0.13
C VAL A 910 -9.08 29.48 -0.67
N LYS A 911 -9.46 29.42 -1.94
CA LYS A 911 -9.81 28.20 -2.68
C LYS A 911 -9.24 28.27 -4.09
N SER A 912 -8.18 27.48 -4.43
CA SER A 912 -7.46 26.44 -3.67
C SER A 912 -6.06 26.85 -3.25
N MET A 913 -5.33 27.64 -4.05
CA MET A 913 -3.97 28.12 -3.77
C MET A 913 -3.84 29.59 -4.13
N ALA A 914 -2.91 30.27 -3.49
CA ALA A 914 -2.61 31.65 -3.84
C ALA A 914 -1.10 31.94 -3.83
N ARG A 915 -0.65 32.80 -4.77
CA ARG A 915 0.68 33.41 -4.75
C ARG A 915 0.56 34.88 -4.44
N VAL A 916 1.36 35.38 -3.51
CA VAL A 916 1.29 36.76 -3.03
C VAL A 916 2.50 37.55 -3.47
N ARG A 917 2.24 38.73 -4.05
CA ARG A 917 3.26 39.74 -4.36
C ARG A 917 2.93 41.06 -3.66
N LEU A 918 3.94 41.66 -3.06
CA LEU A 918 3.82 42.96 -2.39
C LEU A 918 4.95 43.89 -2.87
N ASN A 919 4.59 45.05 -3.42
CA ASN A 919 5.55 46.01 -3.96
C ASN A 919 6.47 45.41 -5.01
N GLY A 920 5.97 44.47 -5.83
CA GLY A 920 6.71 43.75 -6.86
C GLY A 920 7.58 42.59 -6.36
N LYS A 921 7.65 42.37 -5.04
CA LYS A 921 8.39 41.25 -4.45
C LYS A 921 7.43 40.08 -4.26
N GLU A 922 7.81 38.91 -4.76
CA GLU A 922 7.10 37.65 -4.48
C GLU A 922 7.37 37.20 -3.04
N LEU A 923 6.31 36.88 -2.30
CA LEU A 923 6.37 36.49 -0.88
C LEU A 923 6.16 34.99 -0.67
N GLY A 924 5.79 34.28 -1.74
CA GLY A 924 5.58 32.83 -1.74
C GLY A 924 4.16 32.42 -2.09
N VAL A 925 3.94 31.11 -2.04
CA VAL A 925 2.68 30.45 -2.33
C VAL A 925 2.08 29.94 -1.01
N VAL A 926 0.82 30.25 -0.77
CA VAL A 926 0.02 29.66 0.29
C VAL A 926 -0.94 28.63 -0.30
N TRP A 927 -0.98 27.46 0.30
CA TRP A 927 -1.71 26.32 -0.17
C TRP A 927 -2.44 25.55 0.95
N THR A 928 -2.26 25.97 2.19
CA THR A 928 -2.86 25.38 3.41
C THR A 928 -3.06 26.45 4.47
N GLU A 929 -3.89 26.22 5.46
CA GLU A 929 -3.99 27.02 6.67
C GLU A 929 -2.69 26.93 7.50
N PRO A 930 -2.39 28.04 8.20
CA PRO A 930 -2.99 29.37 8.07
C PRO A 930 -2.60 30.04 6.75
N TRP A 931 -3.58 30.65 6.07
CA TRP A 931 -3.41 31.27 4.74
C TRP A 931 -2.63 32.58 4.84
N ARG A 932 -1.38 32.57 5.30
CA ARG A 932 -0.62 33.78 5.56
C ARG A 932 0.80 33.75 5.05
N VAL A 933 1.29 34.94 4.70
CA VAL A 933 2.69 35.18 4.28
C VAL A 933 3.32 36.28 5.12
N ASN A 934 4.63 36.18 5.37
CA ASN A 934 5.39 37.20 6.07
C ASN A 934 5.65 38.41 5.15
N ILE A 935 5.19 39.60 5.56
CA ILE A 935 5.31 40.85 4.81
C ILE A 935 6.34 41.81 5.41
N THR A 936 6.94 41.51 6.57
CA THR A 936 7.82 42.41 7.33
C THR A 936 8.91 43.07 6.49
N GLY A 937 9.55 42.30 5.59
CA GLY A 937 10.65 42.77 4.74
C GLY A 937 10.23 43.36 3.37
N ALA A 938 8.90 43.49 3.12
CA ALA A 938 8.39 43.98 1.84
C ALA A 938 7.43 45.16 1.97
N VAL A 939 6.83 45.36 3.15
CA VAL A 939 5.84 46.40 3.41
C VAL A 939 6.49 47.76 3.54
N LYS A 940 5.83 48.85 3.04
CA LYS A 940 6.18 50.26 3.16
C LYS A 940 5.13 50.95 4.04
N SER A 941 5.45 52.15 4.52
CA SER A 941 4.50 52.97 5.32
C SER A 941 3.27 53.38 4.51
N LYS A 942 3.45 53.67 3.19
CA LYS A 942 2.35 54.16 2.33
C LYS A 942 2.45 53.55 0.93
N ASN A 943 1.29 53.53 0.25
CA ASN A 943 1.13 53.13 -1.15
C ASN A 943 1.71 51.73 -1.44
N ASN A 944 1.41 50.81 -0.59
CA ASN A 944 1.75 49.40 -0.85
C ASN A 944 0.90 48.87 -2.00
N GLN A 945 1.54 48.23 -2.98
CA GLN A 945 0.90 47.60 -4.11
C GLN A 945 0.82 46.08 -3.84
N LEU A 946 -0.39 45.58 -3.63
CA LEU A 946 -0.64 44.17 -3.33
C LEU A 946 -1.24 43.50 -4.56
N GLU A 947 -0.69 42.37 -4.95
CA GLU A 947 -1.24 41.43 -5.92
C GLU A 947 -1.36 40.04 -5.30
N ILE A 948 -2.57 39.46 -5.38
CA ILE A 948 -2.83 38.09 -4.96
C ILE A 948 -3.32 37.33 -6.17
N GLU A 949 -2.55 36.37 -6.64
CA GLU A 949 -2.88 35.44 -7.70
C GLU A 949 -3.57 34.22 -7.07
N VAL A 950 -4.82 33.96 -7.39
CA VAL A 950 -5.61 32.87 -6.83
C VAL A 950 -6.01 31.89 -7.92
N VAL A 951 -5.88 30.61 -7.66
CA VAL A 951 -6.27 29.55 -8.58
C VAL A 951 -7.28 28.62 -7.89
N ASN A 952 -8.35 28.26 -8.62
CA ASN A 952 -9.33 27.27 -8.20
C ASN A 952 -9.21 25.96 -9.03
N LEU A 953 -10.18 25.07 -8.88
CA LEU A 953 -10.25 23.75 -9.53
C LEU A 953 -11.02 23.78 -10.86
N TRP A 954 -10.83 22.77 -11.72
CA TRP A 954 -11.55 22.61 -12.99
C TRP A 954 -13.06 22.41 -12.85
N SER A 955 -13.51 21.89 -11.70
CA SER A 955 -14.88 21.42 -11.45
C SER A 955 -15.96 22.41 -11.89
N ASN A 956 -15.84 23.69 -11.53
CA ASN A 956 -16.89 24.68 -11.82
C ASN A 956 -17.02 24.96 -13.33
N ARG A 957 -15.91 25.05 -14.07
CA ARG A 957 -15.99 25.24 -15.53
C ARG A 957 -16.55 24.01 -16.22
N MET A 958 -16.18 22.82 -15.78
CA MET A 958 -16.73 21.57 -16.31
C MET A 958 -18.25 21.50 -16.10
N ILE A 959 -18.74 21.89 -14.92
CA ILE A 959 -20.19 21.99 -14.62
C ILE A 959 -20.88 23.04 -15.52
N GLY A 960 -20.24 24.20 -15.69
CA GLY A 960 -20.75 25.24 -16.59
C GLY A 960 -20.84 24.78 -18.04
N ASP A 961 -19.87 24.01 -18.51
CA ASP A 961 -19.87 23.45 -19.87
C ASP A 961 -20.96 22.40 -20.08
N GLU A 962 -21.50 21.79 -19.01
CA GLU A 962 -22.65 20.88 -19.13
C GLU A 962 -23.96 21.57 -19.53
N GLN A 963 -23.99 22.90 -19.55
CA GLN A 963 -25.09 23.68 -20.14
C GLN A 963 -25.04 23.73 -21.68
N LEU A 964 -23.90 23.32 -22.27
CA LEU A 964 -23.64 23.34 -23.71
C LEU A 964 -23.68 21.93 -24.30
N PRO A 965 -23.87 21.78 -25.63
CA PRO A 965 -23.84 20.47 -26.27
C PRO A 965 -22.57 19.70 -25.95
N TYR A 966 -22.71 18.43 -25.56
CA TYR A 966 -21.56 17.57 -25.27
C TYR A 966 -20.80 17.18 -26.54
N ASP A 967 -19.49 17.33 -26.54
CA ASP A 967 -18.62 17.08 -27.70
C ASP A 967 -17.37 16.28 -27.32
N GLY A 968 -17.37 15.67 -26.13
CA GLY A 968 -16.31 14.80 -25.65
C GLY A 968 -16.45 13.34 -26.11
N PRO A 969 -15.63 12.43 -25.55
CA PRO A 969 -15.69 10.99 -25.86
C PRO A 969 -17.06 10.38 -25.55
N ASP A 970 -17.53 9.51 -26.44
CA ASP A 970 -18.74 8.74 -26.23
C ASP A 970 -18.51 7.25 -26.45
N ARG A 971 -18.97 6.44 -25.49
CA ARG A 971 -18.91 4.96 -25.53
C ARG A 971 -17.53 4.41 -25.92
N GLY A 972 -16.46 5.00 -25.34
CA GLY A 972 -15.10 4.57 -25.61
C GLY A 972 -14.50 5.04 -26.93
N ASN A 973 -15.15 5.99 -27.63
CA ASN A 973 -14.66 6.55 -28.88
C ASN A 973 -14.33 8.03 -28.74
N TRP A 974 -13.26 8.46 -29.42
CA TRP A 974 -12.95 9.86 -29.57
C TRP A 974 -13.98 10.57 -30.47
N PRO A 975 -14.31 11.84 -30.22
CA PRO A 975 -15.24 12.57 -31.05
C PRO A 975 -14.68 12.79 -32.47
N GLY A 976 -15.58 12.74 -33.48
CA GLY A 976 -15.20 12.86 -34.89
C GLY A 976 -14.40 14.13 -35.23
N TRP A 977 -14.75 15.28 -34.63
CA TRP A 977 -14.03 16.53 -34.85
C TRP A 977 -12.55 16.42 -34.44
N LEU A 978 -12.24 15.69 -33.34
CA LEU A 978 -10.86 15.49 -32.87
C LEU A 978 -10.09 14.56 -33.82
N LEU A 979 -10.73 13.45 -34.25
CA LEU A 979 -10.11 12.50 -35.15
C LEU A 979 -9.82 13.09 -36.53
N GLU A 980 -10.67 13.98 -37.01
CA GLU A 980 -10.59 14.63 -38.31
C GLU A 980 -9.79 15.97 -38.27
N GLY A 981 -9.31 16.38 -37.08
CA GLY A 981 -8.59 17.65 -36.92
C GLY A 981 -9.46 18.89 -37.20
N LYS A 982 -10.78 18.78 -37.03
CA LYS A 982 -11.72 19.88 -37.25
C LYS A 982 -11.80 20.81 -36.04
N ALA A 983 -12.19 22.06 -36.29
CA ALA A 983 -12.42 23.01 -35.20
C ALA A 983 -13.60 22.57 -34.34
N ARG A 984 -13.50 22.79 -33.05
CA ARG A 984 -14.50 22.53 -32.03
C ARG A 984 -15.58 23.61 -32.12
N THR A 985 -16.87 23.22 -32.15
CA THR A 985 -17.99 24.13 -32.39
C THR A 985 -19.02 24.19 -31.28
N SER A 986 -18.85 23.37 -30.21
CA SER A 986 -19.79 23.29 -29.09
C SER A 986 -19.86 24.53 -28.20
N GLY A 987 -18.82 25.38 -28.26
CA GLY A 987 -18.67 26.50 -27.33
C GLY A 987 -18.17 26.14 -25.95
N ARG A 988 -17.92 24.84 -25.66
CA ARG A 988 -17.37 24.37 -24.39
C ARG A 988 -15.91 24.82 -24.24
N TYR A 989 -15.53 25.20 -23.03
CA TYR A 989 -14.16 25.60 -22.69
C TYR A 989 -13.28 24.40 -22.37
N THR A 990 -13.81 23.44 -21.59
CA THR A 990 -13.08 22.27 -21.14
C THR A 990 -13.26 21.06 -22.07
N PHE A 991 -12.26 20.19 -22.07
CA PHE A 991 -12.29 18.87 -22.69
C PHE A 991 -11.59 17.86 -21.81
N ALA A 992 -12.24 16.75 -21.51
CA ALA A 992 -11.64 15.65 -20.76
C ALA A 992 -12.06 14.30 -21.35
N SER A 993 -11.19 13.29 -21.17
CA SER A 993 -11.53 11.90 -21.55
C SER A 993 -12.56 11.24 -20.63
N TYR A 994 -12.99 11.93 -19.56
CA TYR A 994 -14.00 11.48 -18.59
C TYR A 994 -14.99 12.59 -18.26
N ARG A 995 -16.27 12.25 -18.15
CA ARG A 995 -17.38 13.17 -17.88
C ARG A 995 -17.98 12.90 -16.49
N PRO A 996 -17.50 13.58 -15.41
CA PRO A 996 -17.97 13.32 -14.05
C PRO A 996 -19.21 14.10 -13.64
N TYR A 997 -19.53 15.20 -14.32
CA TYR A 997 -20.57 16.15 -13.94
C TYR A 997 -21.76 16.14 -14.88
N GLY A 998 -22.89 16.58 -14.33
CA GLY A 998 -24.08 16.94 -15.09
C GLY A 998 -24.42 18.41 -14.86
N LYS A 999 -25.41 18.92 -15.63
CA LYS A 999 -25.83 20.33 -15.60
C LYS A 999 -26.32 20.84 -14.23
N ASP A 1000 -26.82 19.92 -13.39
CA ASP A 1000 -27.38 20.22 -12.05
C ASP A 1000 -26.39 19.89 -10.93
N SER A 1001 -25.12 19.60 -11.25
CA SER A 1001 -24.09 19.36 -10.26
C SER A 1001 -23.82 20.61 -9.41
N ALA A 1002 -23.61 20.43 -8.12
CA ALA A 1002 -23.33 21.54 -7.21
C ALA A 1002 -21.96 22.16 -7.50
N LEU A 1003 -21.89 23.49 -7.49
CA LEU A 1003 -20.65 24.24 -7.65
C LEU A 1003 -19.82 24.22 -6.37
N PHE A 1004 -18.52 24.29 -6.54
CA PHE A 1004 -17.54 24.31 -5.47
C PHE A 1004 -17.11 25.73 -5.10
N GLU A 1005 -16.85 25.97 -3.82
CA GLU A 1005 -16.30 27.25 -3.35
C GLU A 1005 -15.04 27.62 -4.13
N SER A 1006 -14.91 28.90 -4.50
CA SER A 1006 -13.81 29.34 -5.36
C SER A 1006 -13.41 30.79 -5.09
N GLY A 1007 -12.13 31.09 -5.24
CA GLY A 1007 -11.60 32.43 -5.17
C GLY A 1007 -11.00 32.84 -3.83
N LEU A 1008 -10.70 34.11 -3.70
CA LEU A 1008 -10.32 34.77 -2.45
C LEU A 1008 -11.59 35.19 -1.71
N ILE A 1009 -11.91 34.46 -0.66
CA ILE A 1009 -13.13 34.69 0.11
C ILE A 1009 -12.84 35.67 1.26
N GLY A 1010 -11.61 35.70 1.75
CA GLY A 1010 -11.15 36.62 2.80
C GLY A 1010 -11.69 36.30 4.20
N PRO A 1011 -11.72 37.27 5.12
CA PRO A 1011 -11.21 38.63 4.98
C PRO A 1011 -9.67 38.65 4.87
N VAL A 1012 -9.12 39.61 4.14
CA VAL A 1012 -7.65 39.79 4.07
C VAL A 1012 -7.23 40.75 5.17
N ASN A 1013 -6.38 40.28 6.07
CA ASN A 1013 -5.95 41.02 7.26
C ASN A 1013 -4.44 41.20 7.28
N ILE A 1014 -3.99 42.33 7.81
CA ILE A 1014 -2.64 42.50 8.29
C ILE A 1014 -2.63 42.07 9.75
N VAL A 1015 -1.83 41.08 10.10
CA VAL A 1015 -1.73 40.58 11.47
C VAL A 1015 -0.28 40.62 11.96
N TYR A 1016 -0.07 40.61 13.27
CA TYR A 1016 1.25 40.59 13.89
C TYR A 1016 1.29 39.61 15.08
N ASP A 1017 2.50 39.14 15.37
CA ASP A 1017 2.75 38.28 16.53
C ASP A 1017 2.79 39.19 17.80
N LYS A 1018 1.80 39.00 18.67
CA LYS A 1018 1.76 39.67 19.97
C LYS A 1018 2.73 39.01 20.94
N LYS A 1019 3.68 39.76 21.46
CA LYS A 1019 4.67 39.30 22.47
C LYS A 1019 4.00 38.85 23.76
#